data_3e1c5295f1109cb48499f22b8f6f22b5
#
_entry.id   3e1c5295f1109cb48499f22b8f6f22b5
#
_cell.length_a   1.000
_cell.length_b   1.000
_cell.length_c   1.000
_cell.angle_alpha   90.00
_cell.angle_beta   90.00
_cell.angle_gamma   90.00
#
_symmetry.space_group_name_H-M   'P 1'
#
loop_
_entity.id
_entity.type
_entity.pdbx_description
1 polymer ?
#
loop_
_entity_poly.entity_id
_entity_poly.type
_entity_poly.pdbx_seq_one_letter_code
_entity_poly.pdbx_strand_id
1 'polypeptide(L)'
;MRLDKWAVTAQEALQAALGIAGDVEASEVAPTHLLKALLDSNERNLRSILEKIGADPDAIATQVDQTISKAPKVSGAQIGIGNDLLKVINEAEKLATKLGDSYVTSEHLLTALANDNTDAGRILRDAGVTAKRVEEVYNELRGDERVTSQDAKPQFEALEQYGRNVTDLARQGKLDPVIGRVEEIRRTIQVLSRRTKNNPVLIGEPGVGKTAIVEGLAERIVSGDVPSTLRDKELVELDMSALVAGAKYRGEFEDRLKSVVKEVAKSNGQIILFIDELHTIVGAGASEGSMDAGNILKPALARGELRAIGATTLDEYRKYIEKDAALARRFQTVLVSEPSVEDTISILRGLKEKYEQHHRVRITDSALVAAADLSNRYISDRFLPDKAIDLVDEAASRLRMELDSMPAEIDAVDRQLTQMQIEEQALMKEEDAASKERLENLRAEIATTQEKLDGMKANWQNERGAIDLVQDLKSQIEDAKVQMERVTREGDLAQASELRYSTIPELERKYDEAEKALLAKQEDGGILKEEVTTDEIAEVVSSWTGVPVSKMMQGEMDKLKNLEDQLHLRVIGQDDAVSAVAAAVRRSRAGLADPNKPLGSFFFLGPTGVGKTELAKALAELLFDDERSLIRIDMSEYMEKFSVQRLIGAPPGYVGYDEGGQLTEAVRRHPYSVILLDEMEKAHPDVFNILLQVLDDGRLTDGQGRVVSFKNTIIIMTSNVGSQFIAGAGAEGFNEESRKQVMEALRSSFRPEFLNRIDDVVVFQPLGLEDIEHIVDIQLKDVRSRLANERMTLELSEAAKQSLALDGLDPVYGARPLKRLIQRRVVDQVANLIIAGELHEGDTVLVDTDENGNLVARKK
;
A
#
# COMPACT_ATOMS: atom_id res chain seq x y z
N MET A 1 17.03 11.00 56.93
CA MET A 1 16.40 11.00 55.60
C MET A 1 15.61 9.72 55.41
N ARG A 2 14.31 9.80 55.20
CA ARG A 2 13.43 8.64 55.02
C ARG A 2 13.03 8.53 53.55
N LEU A 3 13.87 7.89 52.76
CA LEU A 3 13.65 7.69 51.33
C LEU A 3 12.38 6.84 51.03
N ASP A 4 11.88 6.11 52.01
CA ASP A 4 10.60 5.39 51.94
C ASP A 4 9.37 6.29 51.75
N LYS A 5 9.48 7.59 52.02
CA LYS A 5 8.45 8.62 51.82
C LYS A 5 8.67 9.46 50.56
N TRP A 6 9.50 9.04 49.66
CA TRP A 6 9.83 9.78 48.45
C TRP A 6 9.30 9.03 47.23
N ALA A 7 8.70 9.78 46.33
CA ALA A 7 8.33 9.27 45.01
C ALA A 7 9.59 8.80 44.25
N VAL A 8 9.43 7.81 43.38
CA VAL A 8 10.56 7.25 42.59
C VAL A 8 11.30 8.35 41.82
N THR A 9 10.59 9.27 41.19
CA THR A 9 11.19 10.38 40.43
C THR A 9 12.04 11.30 41.28
N ALA A 10 11.58 11.64 42.50
CA ALA A 10 12.34 12.45 43.39
C ALA A 10 13.60 11.74 43.96
N GLN A 11 13.52 10.39 44.12
CA GLN A 11 14.68 9.57 44.47
C GLN A 11 15.71 9.53 43.32
N GLU A 12 15.24 9.35 42.09
CA GLU A 12 16.08 9.37 40.90
C GLU A 12 16.78 10.71 40.71
N ALA A 13 16.06 11.83 40.91
CA ALA A 13 16.64 13.18 40.86
C ALA A 13 17.74 13.38 41.90
N LEU A 14 17.56 12.89 43.14
CA LEU A 14 18.61 12.96 44.15
C LEU A 14 19.81 12.08 43.79
N GLN A 15 19.58 10.90 43.27
CA GLN A 15 20.65 10.01 42.82
C GLN A 15 21.42 10.59 41.65
N ALA A 16 20.74 11.22 40.71
CA ALA A 16 21.36 11.96 39.59
C ALA A 16 22.21 13.14 40.13
N ALA A 17 21.70 13.89 41.09
CA ALA A 17 22.44 14.96 41.74
C ALA A 17 23.74 14.51 42.40
N LEU A 18 23.74 13.31 43.02
CA LEU A 18 24.94 12.65 43.57
C LEU A 18 25.94 12.30 42.46
N GLY A 19 25.45 11.78 41.34
CA GLY A 19 26.27 11.52 40.14
C GLY A 19 26.92 12.79 39.58
N ILE A 20 26.12 13.84 39.34
CA ILE A 20 26.62 15.15 38.86
C ILE A 20 27.71 15.72 39.81
N ALA A 21 27.47 15.68 41.11
CA ALA A 21 28.46 16.15 42.09
C ALA A 21 29.76 15.33 42.02
N GLY A 22 29.66 14.02 41.73
CA GLY A 22 30.80 13.13 41.51
C GLY A 22 31.61 13.49 40.28
N ASP A 23 30.93 13.69 39.17
CA ASP A 23 31.55 14.01 37.90
C ASP A 23 32.29 15.34 37.86
N VAL A 24 31.84 16.30 38.69
CA VAL A 24 32.51 17.61 38.83
C VAL A 24 33.51 17.68 39.96
N GLU A 25 33.76 16.56 40.69
CA GLU A 25 34.65 16.49 41.86
C GLU A 25 34.29 17.50 42.96
N ALA A 26 32.96 17.63 43.24
CA ALA A 26 32.50 18.57 44.26
C ALA A 26 32.81 18.09 45.67
N SER A 27 32.99 19.02 46.62
CA SER A 27 33.21 18.67 48.04
C SER A 27 31.98 18.08 48.74
N GLU A 28 30.79 18.46 48.28
CA GLU A 28 29.47 17.99 48.76
C GLU A 28 28.40 18.17 47.69
N VAL A 29 27.26 17.45 47.84
CA VAL A 29 26.13 17.65 46.96
C VAL A 29 25.38 18.94 47.37
N ALA A 30 25.46 19.95 46.57
CA ALA A 30 24.80 21.25 46.75
C ALA A 30 23.42 21.31 46.11
N PRO A 31 22.54 22.27 46.47
CA PRO A 31 21.25 22.49 45.84
C PRO A 31 21.29 22.72 44.31
N THR A 32 22.41 23.28 43.79
CA THR A 32 22.66 23.46 42.35
C THR A 32 22.73 22.13 41.60
N HIS A 33 23.36 21.08 42.20
CA HIS A 33 23.38 19.74 41.59
C HIS A 33 22.00 19.12 41.51
N LEU A 34 21.17 19.32 42.56
CA LEU A 34 19.78 18.84 42.56
C LEU A 34 18.94 19.61 41.51
N LEU A 35 19.10 20.92 41.40
CA LEU A 35 18.42 21.71 40.37
C LEU A 35 18.82 21.25 38.97
N LYS A 36 20.10 21.01 38.73
CA LYS A 36 20.57 20.43 37.43
C LYS A 36 19.93 19.08 37.16
N ALA A 37 19.93 18.20 38.14
CA ALA A 37 19.33 16.87 38.00
C ALA A 37 17.82 16.93 37.68
N LEU A 38 17.09 17.87 38.27
CA LEU A 38 15.67 18.10 37.99
C LEU A 38 15.45 18.67 36.58
N LEU A 39 16.32 19.58 36.10
CA LEU A 39 16.21 20.14 34.74
C LEU A 39 16.62 19.13 33.66
N ASP A 40 17.61 18.29 33.94
CA ASP A 40 18.06 17.24 33.03
C ASP A 40 17.14 16.01 33.06
N SER A 41 16.26 15.90 34.04
CA SER A 41 15.27 14.84 34.11
C SER A 41 14.27 14.98 32.93
N ASN A 42 13.85 13.86 32.33
CA ASN A 42 12.81 13.84 31.28
C ASN A 42 11.39 14.06 31.88
N GLU A 43 11.27 14.68 33.04
CA GLU A 43 9.99 14.98 33.66
C GLU A 43 9.34 16.20 33.03
N ARG A 44 8.40 15.98 32.11
CA ARG A 44 7.62 17.05 31.45
C ARG A 44 6.91 17.97 32.43
N ASN A 45 6.43 17.44 33.56
CA ASN A 45 5.73 18.23 34.58
C ASN A 45 6.56 19.43 35.10
N LEU A 46 7.85 19.23 35.34
CA LEU A 46 8.73 20.30 35.80
C LEU A 46 8.93 21.37 34.72
N ARG A 47 9.13 20.93 33.47
CA ARG A 47 9.23 21.83 32.32
C ARG A 47 7.94 22.63 32.12
N SER A 48 6.79 21.97 32.14
CA SER A 48 5.48 22.61 32.00
C SER A 48 5.24 23.66 33.12
N ILE A 49 5.61 23.35 34.35
CA ILE A 49 5.53 24.34 35.46
C ILE A 49 6.38 25.56 35.17
N LEU A 50 7.63 25.39 34.73
CA LEU A 50 8.55 26.48 34.43
C LEU A 50 8.05 27.33 33.26
N GLU A 51 7.60 26.72 32.19
CA GLU A 51 7.07 27.36 30.99
C GLU A 51 5.78 28.15 31.29
N LYS A 52 4.83 27.58 32.08
CA LYS A 52 3.63 28.30 32.53
C LYS A 52 3.94 29.50 33.46
N ILE A 53 5.03 29.44 34.19
CA ILE A 53 5.53 30.61 34.95
C ILE A 53 6.11 31.66 33.99
N GLY A 54 6.45 31.31 32.76
CA GLY A 54 7.10 32.15 31.77
C GLY A 54 8.64 32.15 31.88
N ALA A 55 9.21 31.10 32.49
CA ALA A 55 10.64 30.90 32.58
C ALA A 55 11.12 29.93 31.50
N ASP A 56 12.32 30.16 30.96
CA ASP A 56 12.99 29.31 29.99
C ASP A 56 13.84 28.25 30.72
N PRO A 57 13.47 26.95 30.70
CA PRO A 57 14.20 25.88 31.37
C PRO A 57 15.65 25.72 30.88
N ASP A 58 15.89 25.95 29.58
CA ASP A 58 17.22 25.74 28.99
C ASP A 58 18.17 26.91 29.34
N ALA A 59 17.64 28.11 29.46
CA ALA A 59 18.38 29.24 29.98
C ALA A 59 18.76 29.07 31.47
N ILE A 60 17.85 28.55 32.30
CA ILE A 60 18.13 28.20 33.71
C ILE A 60 19.20 27.11 33.79
N ALA A 61 19.09 26.04 33.01
CA ALA A 61 20.08 24.95 32.99
C ALA A 61 21.47 25.46 32.64
N THR A 62 21.60 26.36 31.66
CA THR A 62 22.88 26.98 31.27
C THR A 62 23.49 27.77 32.42
N GLN A 63 22.69 28.53 33.18
CA GLN A 63 23.19 29.29 34.35
C GLN A 63 23.61 28.37 35.49
N VAL A 64 22.89 27.27 35.70
CA VAL A 64 23.23 26.25 36.71
C VAL A 64 24.57 25.60 36.37
N ASP A 65 24.80 25.22 35.09
CA ASP A 65 26.04 24.63 34.61
C ASP A 65 27.25 25.58 34.79
N GLN A 66 27.06 26.88 34.49
CA GLN A 66 28.07 27.90 34.76
C GLN A 66 28.39 28.04 36.24
N THR A 67 27.40 27.88 37.12
CA THR A 67 27.61 27.98 38.58
C THR A 67 28.31 26.75 39.11
N ILE A 68 27.91 25.54 38.66
CA ILE A 68 28.58 24.30 39.03
C ILE A 68 30.06 24.29 38.57
N SER A 69 30.32 24.76 37.34
CA SER A 69 31.69 24.79 36.81
C SER A 69 32.66 25.70 37.57
N LYS A 70 32.15 26.74 38.26
CA LYS A 70 32.92 27.68 39.09
C LYS A 70 33.11 27.20 40.51
N ALA A 71 32.44 26.15 40.94
CA ALA A 71 32.55 25.64 42.30
C ALA A 71 33.94 25.03 42.59
N PRO A 72 34.45 25.09 43.85
CA PRO A 72 35.74 24.50 44.22
C PRO A 72 35.76 22.98 44.04
N LYS A 73 36.77 22.45 43.40
CA LYS A 73 36.98 21.03 43.18
C LYS A 73 37.83 20.43 44.28
N VAL A 74 37.43 19.22 44.75
CA VAL A 74 38.16 18.48 45.81
C VAL A 74 38.33 17.03 45.35
N SER A 75 39.56 16.66 45.01
CA SER A 75 39.87 15.30 44.53
C SER A 75 39.99 14.32 45.72
N GLY A 76 39.25 13.18 45.65
CA GLY A 76 39.40 12.06 46.56
C GLY A 76 38.59 12.12 47.88
N ALA A 77 37.65 13.06 48.04
CA ALA A 77 36.76 13.11 49.19
C ALA A 77 35.54 12.16 49.02
N GLN A 78 35.05 11.55 50.08
CA GLN A 78 33.74 10.92 50.09
C GLN A 78 32.67 12.00 50.04
N ILE A 79 31.93 12.06 48.92
CA ILE A 79 30.93 13.10 48.66
C ILE A 79 29.71 12.84 49.51
N GLY A 80 29.44 13.72 50.44
CA GLY A 80 28.28 13.73 51.33
C GLY A 80 27.22 14.72 50.86
N ILE A 81 26.01 14.63 51.40
CA ILE A 81 24.95 15.59 51.19
C ILE A 81 25.28 16.84 51.99
N GLY A 82 25.36 18.00 51.33
CA GLY A 82 25.66 19.28 51.96
C GLY A 82 24.54 19.76 52.90
N ASN A 83 24.90 20.55 53.88
CA ASN A 83 23.96 21.07 54.87
C ASN A 83 22.84 21.91 54.23
N ASP A 84 23.13 22.61 53.17
CA ASP A 84 22.14 23.44 52.47
C ASP A 84 21.16 22.59 51.66
N LEU A 85 21.60 21.50 51.03
CA LEU A 85 20.74 20.52 50.42
C LEU A 85 19.83 19.82 51.43
N LEU A 86 20.35 19.50 52.62
CA LEU A 86 19.53 18.95 53.71
C LEU A 86 18.39 19.88 54.13
N LYS A 87 18.61 21.20 54.12
CA LYS A 87 17.56 22.19 54.40
C LYS A 87 16.47 22.16 53.33
N VAL A 88 16.85 22.11 52.04
CA VAL A 88 15.93 22.01 50.92
C VAL A 88 15.09 20.74 51.00
N ILE A 89 15.71 19.61 51.29
CA ILE A 89 15.04 18.33 51.49
C ILE A 89 14.01 18.40 52.62
N ASN A 90 14.40 18.92 53.78
CA ASN A 90 13.48 19.05 54.92
C ASN A 90 12.30 20.00 54.61
N GLU A 91 12.53 21.02 53.81
CA GLU A 91 11.47 21.93 53.41
C GLU A 91 10.51 21.27 52.40
N ALA A 92 11.01 20.47 51.45
CA ALA A 92 10.18 19.68 50.56
C ALA A 92 9.31 18.64 51.30
N GLU A 93 9.84 17.99 52.36
CA GLU A 93 9.07 17.08 53.22
C GLU A 93 7.94 17.80 53.98
N LYS A 94 8.19 19.03 54.46
CA LYS A 94 7.14 19.86 55.08
C LYS A 94 6.08 20.30 54.08
N LEU A 95 6.50 20.72 52.84
CA LEU A 95 5.58 21.09 51.78
C LEU A 95 4.66 19.95 51.38
N ALA A 96 5.19 18.72 51.20
CA ALA A 96 4.39 17.55 50.92
C ALA A 96 3.35 17.31 52.03
N THR A 97 3.76 17.41 53.30
CA THR A 97 2.85 17.28 54.44
C THR A 97 1.79 18.38 54.48
N LYS A 98 2.17 19.65 54.19
CA LYS A 98 1.25 20.80 54.11
C LYS A 98 0.19 20.60 53.01
N LEU A 99 0.60 20.05 51.87
CA LEU A 99 -0.28 19.79 50.71
C LEU A 99 -1.11 18.50 50.85
N GLY A 100 -0.86 17.71 51.93
CA GLY A 100 -1.57 16.47 52.17
C GLY A 100 -1.09 15.27 51.35
N ASP A 101 0.10 15.35 50.80
CA ASP A 101 0.70 14.28 50.00
C ASP A 101 1.45 13.30 50.94
N SER A 102 1.37 12.01 50.63
CA SER A 102 2.04 10.93 51.35
C SER A 102 3.51 10.76 50.95
N TYR A 103 3.87 11.26 49.74
CA TYR A 103 5.21 11.16 49.21
C TYR A 103 5.73 12.49 48.70
N VAL A 104 7.04 12.70 48.83
CA VAL A 104 7.75 13.88 48.28
C VAL A 104 7.99 13.66 46.78
N THR A 105 7.60 14.59 45.94
CA THR A 105 7.77 14.56 44.48
C THR A 105 8.82 15.58 44.02
N SER A 106 9.20 15.53 42.76
CA SER A 106 10.12 16.47 42.13
C SER A 106 9.61 17.93 42.19
N GLU A 107 8.28 18.15 42.11
CA GLU A 107 7.65 19.46 42.23
C GLU A 107 7.82 20.06 43.65
N HIS A 108 7.76 19.23 44.69
CA HIS A 108 8.05 19.68 46.02
C HIS A 108 9.51 20.09 46.21
N LEU A 109 10.45 19.36 45.54
CA LEU A 109 11.86 19.72 45.52
C LEU A 109 12.10 21.03 44.79
N LEU A 110 11.46 21.24 43.61
CA LEU A 110 11.55 22.49 42.88
C LEU A 110 11.00 23.68 43.67
N THR A 111 9.87 23.50 44.34
CA THR A 111 9.28 24.51 45.23
C THR A 111 10.20 24.89 46.39
N ALA A 112 10.82 23.88 47.00
CA ALA A 112 11.76 24.08 48.08
C ALA A 112 13.04 24.78 47.60
N LEU A 113 13.59 24.42 46.45
CA LEU A 113 14.73 25.08 45.80
C LEU A 113 14.44 26.55 45.49
N ALA A 114 13.26 26.88 44.98
CA ALA A 114 12.85 28.26 44.68
C ALA A 114 12.73 29.13 45.96
N ASN A 115 12.48 28.53 47.13
CA ASN A 115 12.43 29.20 48.42
C ASN A 115 13.79 29.31 49.10
N ASP A 116 14.82 28.58 48.60
CA ASP A 116 16.14 28.54 49.22
C ASP A 116 16.97 29.81 48.95
N ASN A 117 17.92 30.12 49.86
CA ASN A 117 18.77 31.29 49.75
C ASN A 117 20.12 30.99 49.10
N THR A 118 20.34 29.79 48.61
CA THR A 118 21.55 29.38 47.90
C THR A 118 21.57 29.89 46.45
N ASP A 119 22.64 29.57 45.70
CA ASP A 119 22.78 29.93 44.29
C ASP A 119 21.64 29.30 43.44
N ALA A 120 21.16 28.09 43.74
CA ALA A 120 20.04 27.46 43.04
C ALA A 120 18.76 28.30 43.19
N GLY A 121 18.41 28.72 44.42
CA GLY A 121 17.23 29.54 44.65
C GLY A 121 17.37 30.96 44.06
N ARG A 122 18.58 31.51 44.02
CA ARG A 122 18.85 32.78 43.34
C ARG A 122 18.61 32.69 41.83
N ILE A 123 19.17 31.69 41.16
CA ILE A 123 19.00 31.46 39.72
C ILE A 123 17.53 31.31 39.38
N LEU A 124 16.76 30.54 40.15
CA LEU A 124 15.31 30.39 39.96
C LEU A 124 14.56 31.72 40.12
N ARG A 125 14.85 32.51 41.16
CA ARG A 125 14.21 33.82 41.37
C ARG A 125 14.58 34.84 40.30
N ASP A 126 15.84 34.85 39.84
CA ASP A 126 16.29 35.72 38.76
C ASP A 126 15.57 35.41 37.44
N ALA A 127 15.18 34.15 37.21
CA ALA A 127 14.34 33.69 36.11
C ALA A 127 12.82 33.87 36.37
N GLY A 128 12.44 34.52 37.48
CA GLY A 128 11.03 34.77 37.83
C GLY A 128 10.31 33.59 38.50
N VAL A 129 11.02 32.50 38.78
CA VAL A 129 10.48 31.30 39.41
C VAL A 129 10.54 31.46 40.92
N THR A 130 9.40 31.79 41.53
CA THR A 130 9.29 31.93 43.00
C THR A 130 8.49 30.77 43.56
N ALA A 131 8.79 30.36 44.83
CA ALA A 131 8.10 29.27 45.47
C ALA A 131 6.55 29.41 45.45
N LYS A 132 6.06 30.65 45.61
CA LYS A 132 4.61 30.94 45.55
C LYS A 132 4.05 30.65 44.17
N ARG A 133 4.72 31.08 43.09
CA ARG A 133 4.29 30.83 41.72
C ARG A 133 4.34 29.33 41.36
N VAL A 134 5.40 28.64 41.79
CA VAL A 134 5.50 27.18 41.59
C VAL A 134 4.36 26.48 42.33
N GLU A 135 4.06 26.86 43.61
CA GLU A 135 2.96 26.27 44.37
C GLU A 135 1.59 26.56 43.73
N GLU A 136 1.37 27.80 43.20
CA GLU A 136 0.16 28.18 42.51
C GLU A 136 -0.06 27.36 41.23
N VAL A 137 0.94 27.30 40.35
CA VAL A 137 0.88 26.55 39.09
C VAL A 137 0.78 25.03 39.35
N TYR A 138 1.54 24.52 40.33
CA TYR A 138 1.45 23.10 40.70
C TYR A 138 0.05 22.73 41.24
N ASN A 139 -0.58 23.61 42.09
CA ASN A 139 -1.92 23.37 42.57
C ASN A 139 -2.99 23.52 41.49
N GLU A 140 -2.80 24.42 40.53
CA GLU A 140 -3.66 24.54 39.34
C GLU A 140 -3.61 23.24 38.50
N LEU A 141 -2.42 22.75 38.21
CA LEU A 141 -2.22 21.55 37.40
C LEU A 141 -2.74 20.28 38.08
N ARG A 142 -2.45 20.11 39.39
CA ARG A 142 -2.84 18.90 40.12
C ARG A 142 -4.32 18.87 40.56
N GLY A 143 -4.98 20.06 40.71
CA GLY A 143 -6.33 20.18 41.28
C GLY A 143 -6.41 19.53 42.67
N ASP A 144 -7.41 18.69 42.91
CA ASP A 144 -7.64 17.99 44.22
C ASP A 144 -6.85 16.67 44.36
N GLU A 145 -5.96 16.35 43.41
CA GLU A 145 -5.20 15.09 43.47
C GLU A 145 -4.12 15.11 44.56
N ARG A 146 -3.95 13.97 45.25
CA ARG A 146 -2.92 13.77 46.27
C ARG A 146 -2.03 12.61 45.92
N VAL A 147 -0.73 12.77 46.13
CA VAL A 147 0.24 11.71 45.87
C VAL A 147 0.19 10.68 46.99
N THR A 148 -0.52 9.58 46.76
CA THR A 148 -0.76 8.51 47.74
C THR A 148 0.06 7.25 47.46
N SER A 149 0.76 7.14 46.34
CA SER A 149 1.61 6.01 45.97
C SER A 149 3.01 6.47 45.65
N GLN A 150 3.99 5.62 45.93
CA GLN A 150 5.40 5.90 45.66
C GLN A 150 5.72 5.97 44.14
N ASP A 151 4.98 5.21 43.36
CA ASP A 151 5.09 5.16 41.88
C ASP A 151 4.14 6.16 41.18
N ALA A 152 3.38 6.94 41.97
CA ALA A 152 2.49 7.92 41.40
C ALA A 152 3.30 8.99 40.68
N LYS A 153 3.31 8.91 39.36
CA LYS A 153 3.67 10.03 38.48
C LYS A 153 2.40 10.86 38.31
N PRO A 154 2.32 12.08 38.89
CA PRO A 154 1.19 12.97 38.56
C PRO A 154 1.25 13.24 37.06
N GLN A 155 0.29 12.69 36.32
CA GLN A 155 0.17 12.93 34.89
C GLN A 155 -0.73 14.13 34.69
N PHE A 156 -0.11 15.30 34.68
CA PHE A 156 -0.77 16.53 34.23
C PHE A 156 -0.72 16.59 32.71
N GLU A 157 -1.77 17.11 32.10
CA GLU A 157 -1.84 17.29 30.65
C GLU A 157 -1.76 15.94 29.86
N ALA A 158 -2.49 14.93 30.35
CA ALA A 158 -2.56 13.62 29.70
C ALA A 158 -3.11 13.73 28.26
N LEU A 159 -4.00 14.69 28.00
CA LEU A 159 -4.53 14.96 26.66
C LEU A 159 -3.50 15.55 25.70
N GLU A 160 -2.58 16.37 26.18
CA GLU A 160 -1.47 16.88 25.34
C GLU A 160 -0.44 15.79 25.06
N GLN A 161 -0.29 14.86 25.99
CA GLN A 161 0.68 13.75 25.86
C GLN A 161 0.17 12.59 24.99
N TYR A 162 -1.12 12.26 25.08
CA TYR A 162 -1.71 11.09 24.45
C TYR A 162 -2.83 11.42 23.48
N GLY A 163 -3.06 12.69 23.19
CA GLY A 163 -4.07 13.18 22.29
C GLY A 163 -3.52 14.15 21.25
N ARG A 164 -4.15 14.16 20.09
CA ARG A 164 -3.91 15.13 19.02
C ARG A 164 -5.14 16.04 18.92
N ASN A 165 -4.99 17.35 19.15
CA ASN A 165 -6.10 18.29 19.05
C ASN A 165 -6.41 18.58 17.57
N VAL A 166 -7.45 17.94 17.04
CA VAL A 166 -7.86 18.07 15.63
C VAL A 166 -8.44 19.47 15.35
N THR A 167 -9.13 20.08 16.32
CA THR A 167 -9.65 21.45 16.15
C THR A 167 -8.53 22.50 16.10
N ASP A 168 -7.41 22.30 16.77
CA ASP A 168 -6.24 23.18 16.66
C ASP A 168 -5.55 23.04 15.30
N LEU A 169 -5.47 21.83 14.76
CA LEU A 169 -4.98 21.60 13.42
C LEU A 169 -5.88 22.26 12.37
N ALA A 170 -7.21 22.19 12.56
CA ALA A 170 -8.16 22.91 11.72
C ALA A 170 -7.94 24.45 11.77
N ARG A 171 -7.71 25.02 12.98
CA ARG A 171 -7.39 26.46 13.13
C ARG A 171 -6.10 26.84 12.41
N GLN A 172 -5.13 25.94 12.38
CA GLN A 172 -3.84 26.14 11.69
C GLN A 172 -3.91 25.88 10.18
N GLY A 173 -5.04 25.39 9.64
CA GLY A 173 -5.17 25.04 8.22
C GLY A 173 -4.34 23.83 7.79
N LYS A 174 -4.01 22.94 8.74
CA LYS A 174 -3.16 21.76 8.49
C LYS A 174 -3.94 20.50 8.13
N LEU A 175 -5.27 20.54 8.17
CA LEU A 175 -6.11 19.42 7.78
C LEU A 175 -6.29 19.37 6.26
N ASP A 176 -6.60 18.18 5.77
CA ASP A 176 -6.98 18.00 4.38
C ASP A 176 -8.43 18.41 4.13
N PRO A 177 -8.77 19.01 2.97
CA PRO A 177 -10.13 19.39 2.66
C PRO A 177 -11.04 18.17 2.58
N VAL A 178 -12.15 18.19 3.32
CA VAL A 178 -13.08 17.06 3.34
C VAL A 178 -14.19 17.25 2.30
N ILE A 179 -14.20 16.39 1.32
CA ILE A 179 -15.10 16.46 0.16
C ILE A 179 -16.04 15.25 0.17
N GLY A 180 -17.31 15.47 -0.20
CA GLY A 180 -18.28 14.39 -0.43
C GLY A 180 -18.88 13.72 0.81
N ARG A 181 -18.55 14.16 2.06
CA ARG A 181 -19.01 13.54 3.32
C ARG A 181 -20.03 14.38 4.11
N VAL A 182 -20.79 15.20 3.42
CA VAL A 182 -21.71 16.17 4.05
C VAL A 182 -22.79 15.50 4.89
N GLU A 183 -23.37 14.41 4.41
CA GLU A 183 -24.46 13.71 5.10
C GLU A 183 -23.97 12.95 6.34
N GLU A 184 -22.81 12.31 6.25
CA GLU A 184 -22.20 11.59 7.38
C GLU A 184 -21.78 12.58 8.50
N ILE A 185 -21.17 13.74 8.13
CA ILE A 185 -20.83 14.80 9.08
C ILE A 185 -22.11 15.35 9.71
N ARG A 186 -23.15 15.65 8.92
CA ARG A 186 -24.46 16.12 9.43
C ARG A 186 -25.07 15.11 10.39
N ARG A 187 -25.00 13.82 10.05
CA ARG A 187 -25.50 12.74 10.90
C ARG A 187 -24.73 12.64 12.21
N THR A 188 -23.40 12.77 12.15
CA THR A 188 -22.52 12.79 13.33
C THR A 188 -22.86 13.96 14.24
N ILE A 189 -23.02 15.18 13.70
CA ILE A 189 -23.48 16.37 14.43
C ILE A 189 -24.84 16.13 15.08
N GLN A 190 -25.79 15.55 14.34
CA GLN A 190 -27.11 15.23 14.86
C GLN A 190 -27.06 14.25 16.03
N VAL A 191 -26.20 13.22 15.95
CA VAL A 191 -26.01 12.25 17.04
C VAL A 191 -25.40 12.91 18.27
N LEU A 192 -24.33 13.71 18.10
CA LEU A 192 -23.68 14.44 19.19
C LEU A 192 -24.62 15.41 19.94
N SER A 193 -25.61 15.95 19.23
CA SER A 193 -26.61 16.90 19.79
C SER A 193 -27.75 16.18 20.53
N ARG A 194 -27.83 14.87 20.56
CA ARG A 194 -28.90 14.11 21.25
C ARG A 194 -28.71 14.13 22.76
N ARG A 195 -29.80 13.96 23.47
CA ARG A 195 -29.80 13.82 24.96
C ARG A 195 -29.27 12.46 25.43
N THR A 196 -29.53 11.42 24.66
CA THR A 196 -29.13 10.02 24.95
C THR A 196 -28.63 9.40 23.68
N LYS A 197 -27.75 8.40 23.78
CA LYS A 197 -27.05 7.78 22.63
C LYS A 197 -26.37 8.86 21.77
N ASN A 198 -25.65 9.73 22.45
CA ASN A 198 -25.02 10.91 21.86
C ASN A 198 -23.55 10.68 21.47
N ASN A 199 -23.11 9.46 21.47
CA ASN A 199 -21.78 9.07 21.00
C ASN A 199 -21.94 8.37 19.64
N PRO A 200 -21.57 9.01 18.53
CA PRO A 200 -21.56 8.35 17.22
C PRO A 200 -20.45 7.33 17.13
N VAL A 201 -20.71 6.22 16.44
CA VAL A 201 -19.66 5.32 15.98
C VAL A 201 -19.73 5.23 14.45
N LEU A 202 -18.66 5.62 13.79
CA LEU A 202 -18.48 5.57 12.35
C LEU A 202 -18.13 4.14 11.96
N ILE A 203 -18.99 3.50 11.18
CA ILE A 203 -18.85 2.10 10.78
C ILE A 203 -18.69 2.04 9.28
N GLY A 204 -17.60 1.45 8.81
CA GLY A 204 -17.33 1.28 7.38
C GLY A 204 -16.06 0.47 7.16
N GLU A 205 -15.86 0.05 5.93
CA GLU A 205 -14.67 -0.68 5.53
C GLU A 205 -13.38 0.13 5.74
N PRO A 206 -12.21 -0.51 5.81
CA PRO A 206 -10.93 0.21 5.88
C PRO A 206 -10.76 1.13 4.66
N GLY A 207 -10.19 2.31 4.86
CA GLY A 207 -9.89 3.22 3.74
C GLY A 207 -11.07 4.00 3.15
N VAL A 208 -12.30 3.86 3.68
CA VAL A 208 -13.46 4.64 3.16
C VAL A 208 -13.50 6.10 3.64
N GLY A 209 -12.56 6.55 4.46
CA GLY A 209 -12.48 7.94 4.93
C GLY A 209 -13.25 8.22 6.22
N LYS A 210 -13.29 7.29 7.19
CA LYS A 210 -13.92 7.51 8.50
C LYS A 210 -13.29 8.66 9.27
N THR A 211 -11.97 8.75 9.28
CA THR A 211 -11.19 9.82 9.96
C THR A 211 -11.44 11.17 9.33
N ALA A 212 -11.57 11.26 8.00
CA ALA A 212 -11.90 12.49 7.29
C ALA A 212 -13.23 13.12 7.75
N ILE A 213 -14.25 12.31 8.13
CA ILE A 213 -15.50 12.82 8.68
C ILE A 213 -15.28 13.59 9.99
N VAL A 214 -14.33 13.13 10.80
CA VAL A 214 -13.98 13.76 12.08
C VAL A 214 -13.19 15.04 11.84
N GLU A 215 -12.30 15.05 10.87
CA GLU A 215 -11.56 16.24 10.44
C GLU A 215 -12.50 17.30 9.87
N GLY A 216 -13.45 16.92 9.00
CA GLY A 216 -14.48 17.82 8.50
C GLY A 216 -15.44 18.35 9.58
N LEU A 217 -15.69 17.55 10.63
CA LEU A 217 -16.42 18.05 11.80
C LEU A 217 -15.60 19.13 12.55
N ALA A 218 -14.29 18.91 12.70
CA ALA A 218 -13.40 19.89 13.35
C ALA A 218 -13.36 21.21 12.57
N GLU A 219 -13.27 21.16 11.23
CA GLU A 219 -13.35 22.37 10.38
C GLU A 219 -14.66 23.12 10.55
N ARG A 220 -15.80 22.42 10.62
CA ARG A 220 -17.11 23.05 10.86
C ARG A 220 -17.25 23.62 12.26
N ILE A 221 -16.63 23.00 13.27
CA ILE A 221 -16.59 23.58 14.63
C ILE A 221 -15.82 24.91 14.61
N VAL A 222 -14.65 24.93 13.97
CA VAL A 222 -13.80 26.13 13.89
C VAL A 222 -14.45 27.25 13.06
N SER A 223 -15.10 26.90 11.94
CA SER A 223 -15.84 27.86 11.11
C SER A 223 -17.16 28.33 11.75
N GLY A 224 -17.63 27.68 12.84
CA GLY A 224 -18.88 27.95 13.48
C GLY A 224 -20.13 27.41 12.78
N ASP A 225 -19.96 26.57 11.74
CA ASP A 225 -21.05 25.91 10.99
C ASP A 225 -21.58 24.67 11.73
N VAL A 226 -21.84 24.82 13.00
CA VAL A 226 -22.40 23.79 13.89
C VAL A 226 -23.44 24.38 14.84
N PRO A 227 -24.37 23.56 15.39
CA PRO A 227 -25.27 24.01 16.44
C PRO A 227 -24.55 24.65 17.63
N SER A 228 -25.21 25.59 18.34
CA SER A 228 -24.62 26.30 19.48
C SER A 228 -24.04 25.37 20.57
N THR A 229 -24.56 24.16 20.68
CA THR A 229 -24.10 23.15 21.64
C THR A 229 -22.73 22.55 21.31
N LEU A 230 -22.22 22.77 20.08
CA LEU A 230 -20.95 22.22 19.60
C LEU A 230 -19.93 23.32 19.22
N ARG A 231 -20.37 24.62 19.22
CA ARG A 231 -19.56 25.73 18.67
C ARG A 231 -18.25 25.97 19.42
N ASP A 232 -18.21 25.72 20.73
CA ASP A 232 -17.02 25.95 21.57
C ASP A 232 -16.38 24.62 22.03
N LYS A 233 -16.62 23.54 21.29
CA LYS A 233 -16.06 22.24 21.62
C LYS A 233 -14.70 22.04 20.96
N GLU A 234 -13.86 21.30 21.65
CA GLU A 234 -12.58 20.81 21.14
C GLU A 234 -12.70 19.32 20.81
N LEU A 235 -12.17 18.95 19.66
CA LEU A 235 -12.12 17.58 19.21
C LEU A 235 -10.69 17.09 19.32
N VAL A 236 -10.48 16.06 20.16
CA VAL A 236 -9.16 15.52 20.45
C VAL A 236 -9.17 14.02 20.06
N GLU A 237 -8.27 13.66 19.17
CA GLU A 237 -8.02 12.27 18.77
C GLU A 237 -7.12 11.59 19.79
N LEU A 238 -7.48 10.40 20.23
CA LEU A 238 -6.69 9.61 21.17
C LEU A 238 -5.63 8.79 20.44
N ASP A 239 -4.36 9.06 20.73
CA ASP A 239 -3.25 8.28 20.19
C ASP A 239 -3.05 6.99 21.01
N MET A 240 -3.58 5.90 20.48
CA MET A 240 -3.47 4.57 21.08
C MET A 240 -2.03 4.07 21.11
N SER A 241 -1.23 4.43 20.11
CA SER A 241 0.18 4.03 20.03
C SER A 241 1.00 4.69 21.14
N ALA A 242 0.79 5.99 21.37
CA ALA A 242 1.44 6.74 22.45
C ALA A 242 1.03 6.23 23.84
N LEU A 243 -0.23 5.79 24.01
CA LEU A 243 -0.71 5.22 25.27
C LEU A 243 -0.01 3.89 25.63
N VAL A 244 0.28 3.07 24.61
CA VAL A 244 0.90 1.74 24.77
C VAL A 244 2.43 1.85 24.79
N ALA A 245 3.02 2.79 24.06
CA ALA A 245 4.46 2.92 23.93
C ALA A 245 5.15 3.13 25.28
N GLY A 246 6.16 2.30 25.56
CA GLY A 246 6.94 2.35 26.81
C GLY A 246 6.23 1.89 28.07
N ALA A 247 4.98 1.43 27.99
CA ALA A 247 4.29 0.81 29.13
C ALA A 247 4.89 -0.58 29.39
N LYS A 248 5.66 -0.72 30.45
CA LYS A 248 6.30 -1.99 30.84
C LYS A 248 5.30 -2.98 31.47
N TYR A 249 4.23 -2.49 32.05
CA TYR A 249 3.21 -3.28 32.74
C TYR A 249 1.80 -2.80 32.36
N ARG A 250 0.85 -3.72 32.38
CA ARG A 250 -0.57 -3.49 32.15
C ARG A 250 -1.16 -2.30 32.93
N GLY A 251 -0.76 -2.12 34.19
CA GLY A 251 -1.23 -1.04 35.05
C GLY A 251 -0.87 0.36 34.54
N GLU A 252 0.27 0.53 33.90
CA GLU A 252 0.68 1.84 33.36
C GLU A 252 -0.25 2.32 32.22
N PHE A 253 -0.61 1.45 31.30
CA PHE A 253 -1.59 1.79 30.25
C PHE A 253 -2.97 2.15 30.82
N GLU A 254 -3.46 1.34 31.80
CA GLU A 254 -4.74 1.61 32.45
C GLU A 254 -4.73 2.96 33.19
N ASP A 255 -3.64 3.32 33.82
CA ASP A 255 -3.50 4.58 34.55
C ASP A 255 -3.38 5.79 33.61
N ARG A 256 -2.68 5.65 32.46
CA ARG A 256 -2.64 6.67 31.41
C ARG A 256 -4.05 6.91 30.83
N LEU A 257 -4.77 5.86 30.47
CA LEU A 257 -6.13 5.99 29.94
C LEU A 257 -7.10 6.56 30.99
N LYS A 258 -6.98 6.17 32.26
CA LYS A 258 -7.77 6.77 33.36
C LYS A 258 -7.49 8.26 33.49
N SER A 259 -6.24 8.70 33.34
CA SER A 259 -5.85 10.11 33.42
C SER A 259 -6.47 10.91 32.30
N VAL A 260 -6.44 10.41 31.04
CA VAL A 260 -7.10 11.01 29.88
C VAL A 260 -8.63 11.13 30.12
N VAL A 261 -9.27 10.04 30.51
CA VAL A 261 -10.73 10.03 30.76
C VAL A 261 -11.12 11.01 31.86
N LYS A 262 -10.33 11.12 32.92
CA LYS A 262 -10.54 12.05 34.02
C LYS A 262 -10.38 13.50 33.62
N GLU A 263 -9.40 13.80 32.77
CA GLU A 263 -9.18 15.14 32.20
C GLU A 263 -10.33 15.56 31.29
N VAL A 264 -10.77 14.65 30.38
CA VAL A 264 -11.96 14.88 29.56
C VAL A 264 -13.22 15.10 30.40
N ALA A 265 -13.41 14.32 31.47
CA ALA A 265 -14.55 14.48 32.38
C ALA A 265 -14.51 15.82 33.13
N LYS A 266 -13.33 16.32 33.54
CA LYS A 266 -13.14 17.62 34.17
C LYS A 266 -13.48 18.80 33.24
N SER A 267 -13.39 18.62 31.92
CA SER A 267 -13.72 19.66 30.94
C SER A 267 -15.22 19.99 30.84
N ASN A 268 -16.07 19.33 31.64
CA ASN A 268 -17.52 19.49 31.63
C ASN A 268 -18.15 19.35 30.22
N GLY A 269 -17.61 18.47 29.41
CA GLY A 269 -18.09 18.18 28.08
C GLY A 269 -17.68 19.22 27.03
N GLN A 270 -16.65 20.02 27.27
CA GLN A 270 -16.03 20.87 26.24
C GLN A 270 -15.22 20.04 25.26
N ILE A 271 -14.64 18.93 25.69
CA ILE A 271 -13.83 18.05 24.88
C ILE A 271 -14.68 16.90 24.36
N ILE A 272 -14.57 16.61 23.06
CA ILE A 272 -15.08 15.42 22.38
C ILE A 272 -13.88 14.56 22.00
N LEU A 273 -13.84 13.35 22.53
CA LEU A 273 -12.75 12.41 22.29
C LEU A 273 -13.04 11.61 21.00
N PHE A 274 -12.11 11.62 20.06
CA PHE A 274 -12.16 10.73 18.91
C PHE A 274 -11.29 9.50 19.20
N ILE A 275 -11.83 8.32 18.98
CA ILE A 275 -11.16 7.03 19.19
C ILE A 275 -11.23 6.27 17.88
N ASP A 276 -10.13 6.27 17.15
CA ASP A 276 -10.01 5.41 15.98
C ASP A 276 -9.78 3.96 16.43
N GLU A 277 -10.17 3.01 15.61
CA GLU A 277 -10.13 1.58 15.94
C GLU A 277 -10.73 1.28 17.33
N LEU A 278 -11.93 1.82 17.62
CA LEU A 278 -12.60 1.68 18.93
C LEU A 278 -12.61 0.24 19.47
N HIS A 279 -12.61 -0.75 18.59
CA HIS A 279 -12.56 -2.16 18.92
C HIS A 279 -11.28 -2.57 19.69
N THR A 280 -10.16 -1.87 19.48
CA THR A 280 -8.89 -2.16 20.17
C THR A 280 -9.00 -1.92 21.67
N ILE A 281 -9.79 -0.91 22.06
CA ILE A 281 -10.03 -0.56 23.46
C ILE A 281 -11.04 -1.52 24.11
N VAL A 282 -12.05 -1.93 23.33
CA VAL A 282 -13.20 -2.72 23.85
C VAL A 282 -12.96 -4.22 23.75
N GLY A 283 -12.25 -4.67 22.72
CA GLY A 283 -12.05 -6.09 22.40
C GLY A 283 -10.84 -6.76 23.04
N ALA A 284 -9.98 -5.99 23.67
CA ALA A 284 -8.73 -6.47 24.24
C ALA A 284 -8.90 -7.48 25.42
N GLY A 285 -10.13 -7.82 25.84
CA GLY A 285 -10.41 -8.70 26.97
C GLY A 285 -10.66 -10.19 26.67
N ALA A 286 -10.58 -10.62 25.40
CA ALA A 286 -11.01 -11.99 25.03
C ALA A 286 -9.92 -13.08 25.07
N SER A 287 -8.64 -12.72 25.24
CA SER A 287 -7.54 -13.66 25.46
C SER A 287 -6.92 -13.46 26.84
N GLU A 288 -6.55 -14.55 27.52
CA GLU A 288 -5.87 -14.50 28.83
C GLU A 288 -4.64 -13.61 28.73
N GLY A 289 -4.73 -12.40 29.36
CA GLY A 289 -3.63 -11.42 29.38
C GLY A 289 -3.85 -10.13 28.55
N SER A 290 -4.98 -9.97 27.83
CA SER A 290 -5.25 -8.76 27.05
C SER A 290 -5.86 -7.62 27.88
N MET A 291 -5.62 -6.37 27.46
CA MET A 291 -5.99 -5.15 28.16
C MET A 291 -7.51 -4.89 28.06
N ASP A 292 -8.24 -4.84 29.20
CA ASP A 292 -9.68 -4.51 29.23
C ASP A 292 -9.88 -3.00 29.53
N ALA A 293 -9.50 -2.17 28.59
CA ALA A 293 -9.69 -0.72 28.67
C ALA A 293 -11.19 -0.33 28.60
N GLY A 294 -12.03 -1.23 28.08
CA GLY A 294 -13.49 -1.03 28.05
C GLY A 294 -14.08 -0.76 29.42
N ASN A 295 -13.58 -1.40 30.48
CA ASN A 295 -14.06 -1.21 31.85
C ASN A 295 -13.74 0.19 32.42
N ILE A 296 -12.77 0.90 31.85
CA ILE A 296 -12.43 2.27 32.22
C ILE A 296 -13.39 3.27 31.56
N LEU A 297 -13.73 3.06 30.27
CA LEU A 297 -14.57 3.95 29.49
C LEU A 297 -16.07 3.79 29.82
N LYS A 298 -16.53 2.55 30.08
CA LYS A 298 -17.94 2.26 30.33
C LYS A 298 -18.58 3.11 31.41
N PRO A 299 -17.99 3.32 32.60
CA PRO A 299 -18.59 4.16 33.65
C PRO A 299 -18.71 5.63 33.22
N ALA A 300 -17.70 6.19 32.58
CA ALA A 300 -17.70 7.60 32.14
C ALA A 300 -18.72 7.86 31.02
N LEU A 301 -18.81 6.94 30.04
CA LEU A 301 -19.85 6.94 29.00
C LEU A 301 -21.25 6.75 29.61
N ALA A 302 -21.38 5.91 30.64
CA ALA A 302 -22.66 5.63 31.30
C ALA A 302 -23.20 6.84 32.05
N ARG A 303 -22.33 7.60 32.71
CA ARG A 303 -22.69 8.83 33.45
C ARG A 303 -22.83 10.06 32.53
N GLY A 304 -22.43 9.95 31.24
CA GLY A 304 -22.43 11.06 30.28
C GLY A 304 -21.31 12.08 30.52
N GLU A 305 -20.31 11.72 31.31
CA GLU A 305 -19.12 12.51 31.61
C GLU A 305 -18.13 12.53 30.43
N LEU A 306 -18.18 11.49 29.60
CA LEU A 306 -17.37 11.35 28.38
C LEU A 306 -18.26 11.45 27.15
N ARG A 307 -17.91 12.34 26.23
CA ARG A 307 -18.41 12.37 24.85
C ARG A 307 -17.34 11.83 23.91
N ALA A 308 -17.71 10.85 23.11
CA ALA A 308 -16.78 10.18 22.21
C ALA A 308 -17.38 9.94 20.84
N ILE A 309 -16.53 10.06 19.83
CA ILE A 309 -16.75 9.57 18.46
C ILE A 309 -15.86 8.32 18.32
N GLY A 310 -16.42 7.20 17.95
CA GLY A 310 -15.65 6.00 17.64
C GLY A 310 -15.61 5.76 16.14
N ALA A 311 -14.54 5.10 15.65
CA ALA A 311 -14.48 4.55 14.31
C ALA A 311 -14.08 3.08 14.37
N THR A 312 -14.67 2.24 13.51
CA THR A 312 -14.36 0.80 13.43
C THR A 312 -14.95 0.19 12.15
N THR A 313 -14.62 -1.06 11.86
CA THR A 313 -15.26 -1.81 10.77
C THR A 313 -16.60 -2.42 11.21
N LEU A 314 -17.41 -2.87 10.25
CA LEU A 314 -18.71 -3.47 10.53
C LEU A 314 -18.57 -4.79 11.33
N ASP A 315 -17.59 -5.62 10.95
CA ASP A 315 -17.35 -6.91 11.59
C ASP A 315 -16.84 -6.77 13.01
N GLU A 316 -15.93 -5.83 13.25
CA GLU A 316 -15.40 -5.51 14.57
C GLU A 316 -16.46 -4.90 15.47
N TYR A 317 -17.33 -4.03 14.92
CA TYR A 317 -18.48 -3.49 15.65
C TYR A 317 -19.38 -4.61 16.13
N ARG A 318 -19.76 -5.54 15.24
CA ARG A 318 -20.61 -6.70 15.59
C ARG A 318 -19.95 -7.62 16.62
N LYS A 319 -18.63 -7.84 16.47
CA LYS A 319 -17.88 -8.77 17.33
C LYS A 319 -17.66 -8.24 18.74
N TYR A 320 -17.37 -6.95 18.89
CA TYR A 320 -16.88 -6.38 20.14
C TYR A 320 -17.84 -5.38 20.79
N ILE A 321 -18.57 -4.54 20.04
CA ILE A 321 -19.38 -3.46 20.59
C ILE A 321 -20.85 -3.85 20.69
N GLU A 322 -21.42 -4.43 19.65
CA GLU A 322 -22.84 -4.81 19.61
C GLU A 322 -23.21 -5.87 20.67
N LYS A 323 -22.27 -6.79 20.95
CA LYS A 323 -22.44 -7.82 22.00
C LYS A 323 -22.40 -7.28 23.42
N ASP A 324 -21.80 -6.11 23.62
CA ASP A 324 -21.76 -5.46 24.93
C ASP A 324 -22.97 -4.53 25.10
N ALA A 325 -23.96 -4.98 25.86
CA ALA A 325 -25.21 -4.25 26.09
C ALA A 325 -25.01 -2.84 26.70
N ALA A 326 -23.91 -2.60 27.43
CA ALA A 326 -23.62 -1.32 28.05
C ALA A 326 -23.15 -0.31 27.00
N LEU A 327 -22.29 -0.74 26.06
CA LEU A 327 -21.77 0.08 24.97
C LEU A 327 -22.82 0.30 23.87
N ALA A 328 -23.52 -0.76 23.44
CA ALA A 328 -24.57 -0.71 22.41
C ALA A 328 -25.70 0.28 22.75
N ARG A 329 -25.96 0.51 24.04
CA ARG A 329 -26.95 1.51 24.49
C ARG A 329 -26.45 2.94 24.50
N ARG A 330 -25.12 3.16 24.34
CA ARG A 330 -24.47 4.48 24.43
C ARG A 330 -23.99 4.99 23.07
N PHE A 331 -23.62 4.07 22.19
CA PHE A 331 -23.21 4.40 20.85
C PHE A 331 -24.37 4.36 19.86
N GLN A 332 -24.33 5.26 18.88
CA GLN A 332 -25.23 5.29 17.74
C GLN A 332 -24.43 5.12 16.47
N THR A 333 -24.77 4.13 15.67
CA THR A 333 -24.09 3.85 14.40
C THR A 333 -24.34 4.93 13.37
N VAL A 334 -23.26 5.32 12.67
CA VAL A 334 -23.26 6.14 11.46
C VAL A 334 -22.52 5.32 10.40
N LEU A 335 -23.25 4.85 9.40
CA LEU A 335 -22.67 4.04 8.32
C LEU A 335 -21.89 4.96 7.38
N VAL A 336 -20.66 4.57 7.07
CA VAL A 336 -19.77 5.24 6.12
C VAL A 336 -19.56 4.28 4.96
N SER A 337 -20.24 4.52 3.86
CA SER A 337 -20.12 3.71 2.65
C SER A 337 -18.91 4.10 1.82
N GLU A 338 -18.45 3.20 0.98
CA GLU A 338 -17.47 3.49 -0.06
C GLU A 338 -18.02 4.62 -0.97
N PRO A 339 -17.26 5.67 -1.28
CA PRO A 339 -17.69 6.74 -2.17
C PRO A 339 -17.80 6.22 -3.62
N SER A 340 -18.59 6.91 -4.44
CA SER A 340 -18.63 6.67 -5.88
C SER A 340 -17.32 7.05 -6.56
N VAL A 341 -17.12 6.63 -7.81
CA VAL A 341 -15.96 7.03 -8.61
C VAL A 341 -15.95 8.54 -8.80
N GLU A 342 -17.11 9.16 -9.07
CA GLU A 342 -17.26 10.61 -9.24
C GLU A 342 -16.91 11.38 -7.95
N ASP A 343 -17.37 10.88 -6.80
CA ASP A 343 -17.01 11.47 -5.51
C ASP A 343 -15.51 11.33 -5.25
N THR A 344 -14.92 10.18 -5.59
CA THR A 344 -13.48 9.93 -5.45
C THR A 344 -12.66 10.87 -6.33
N ILE A 345 -13.06 11.10 -7.58
CA ILE A 345 -12.40 12.09 -8.46
C ILE A 345 -12.44 13.49 -7.83
N SER A 346 -13.57 13.86 -7.24
CA SER A 346 -13.72 15.14 -6.55
C SER A 346 -12.80 15.25 -5.33
N ILE A 347 -12.65 14.17 -4.55
CA ILE A 347 -11.73 14.08 -3.42
C ILE A 347 -10.27 14.22 -3.91
N LEU A 348 -9.88 13.47 -4.95
CA LEU A 348 -8.53 13.54 -5.50
C LEU A 348 -8.20 14.95 -6.03
N ARG A 349 -9.15 15.64 -6.68
CA ARG A 349 -8.98 17.03 -7.11
C ARG A 349 -8.73 17.99 -5.94
N GLY A 350 -9.39 17.76 -4.82
CA GLY A 350 -9.17 18.56 -3.61
C GLY A 350 -7.83 18.31 -2.92
N LEU A 351 -7.30 17.10 -3.05
CA LEU A 351 -6.00 16.71 -2.49
C LEU A 351 -4.82 17.01 -3.42
N LYS A 352 -5.09 17.25 -4.71
CA LYS A 352 -4.10 17.40 -5.76
C LYS A 352 -2.95 18.33 -5.40
N GLU A 353 -3.27 19.57 -4.98
CA GLU A 353 -2.25 20.60 -4.70
C GLU A 353 -1.30 20.18 -3.59
N LYS A 354 -1.79 19.48 -2.55
CA LYS A 354 -0.97 18.99 -1.44
C LYS A 354 0.00 17.88 -1.89
N TYR A 355 -0.46 16.96 -2.73
CA TYR A 355 0.40 15.92 -3.28
C TYR A 355 1.43 16.48 -4.26
N GLU A 356 1.04 17.45 -5.11
CA GLU A 356 1.96 18.17 -5.98
C GLU A 356 3.06 18.90 -5.19
N GLN A 357 2.71 19.54 -4.08
CA GLN A 357 3.68 20.19 -3.18
C GLN A 357 4.60 19.20 -2.50
N HIS A 358 4.04 18.08 -1.99
CA HIS A 358 4.82 17.08 -1.26
C HIS A 358 5.85 16.40 -2.16
N HIS A 359 5.43 15.93 -3.32
CA HIS A 359 6.29 15.19 -4.25
C HIS A 359 7.04 16.10 -5.24
N ARG A 360 6.68 17.38 -5.31
CA ARG A 360 7.24 18.34 -6.28
C ARG A 360 7.12 17.84 -7.72
N VAL A 361 5.96 17.33 -8.09
CA VAL A 361 5.60 16.89 -9.44
C VAL A 361 4.22 17.43 -9.78
N ARG A 362 3.93 17.59 -11.06
CA ARG A 362 2.60 17.97 -11.54
C ARG A 362 1.73 16.73 -11.71
N ILE A 363 0.44 16.81 -11.33
CA ILE A 363 -0.51 15.71 -11.49
C ILE A 363 -1.61 16.18 -12.45
N THR A 364 -1.81 15.49 -13.57
CA THR A 364 -2.83 15.85 -14.55
C THR A 364 -4.22 15.46 -14.05
N ASP A 365 -5.26 16.15 -14.51
CA ASP A 365 -6.65 15.78 -14.16
C ASP A 365 -7.01 14.39 -14.71
N SER A 366 -6.47 14.05 -15.90
CA SER A 366 -6.63 12.72 -16.49
C SER A 366 -6.03 11.60 -15.62
N ALA A 367 -4.92 11.87 -14.91
CA ALA A 367 -4.34 10.94 -13.96
C ALA A 367 -5.27 10.70 -12.75
N LEU A 368 -5.91 11.75 -12.22
CA LEU A 368 -6.85 11.62 -11.11
C LEU A 368 -8.08 10.81 -11.51
N VAL A 369 -8.63 11.08 -12.70
CA VAL A 369 -9.73 10.28 -13.25
C VAL A 369 -9.30 8.83 -13.43
N ALA A 370 -8.12 8.60 -14.03
CA ALA A 370 -7.58 7.26 -14.21
C ALA A 370 -7.34 6.54 -12.88
N ALA A 371 -6.83 7.23 -11.86
CA ALA A 371 -6.61 6.63 -10.54
C ALA A 371 -7.92 6.13 -9.91
N ALA A 372 -9.00 6.91 -9.99
CA ALA A 372 -10.31 6.51 -9.49
C ALA A 372 -10.90 5.33 -10.30
N ASP A 373 -10.90 5.43 -11.63
CA ASP A 373 -11.48 4.41 -12.51
C ASP A 373 -10.69 3.10 -12.46
N LEU A 374 -9.36 3.17 -12.62
CA LEU A 374 -8.52 1.98 -12.66
C LEU A 374 -8.44 1.29 -11.30
N SER A 375 -8.38 2.04 -10.20
CA SER A 375 -8.41 1.42 -8.87
C SER A 375 -9.74 0.73 -8.59
N ASN A 376 -10.86 1.36 -8.97
CA ASN A 376 -12.18 0.75 -8.81
C ASN A 376 -12.31 -0.53 -9.63
N ARG A 377 -11.76 -0.55 -10.83
CA ARG A 377 -11.86 -1.68 -11.77
C ARG A 377 -10.88 -2.80 -11.46
N TYR A 378 -9.64 -2.48 -11.09
CA TYR A 378 -8.53 -3.45 -11.04
C TYR A 378 -8.09 -3.83 -9.62
N ILE A 379 -8.41 -3.03 -8.60
CA ILE A 379 -8.05 -3.28 -7.20
C ILE A 379 -9.32 -3.61 -6.41
N SER A 380 -9.57 -4.90 -6.16
CA SER A 380 -10.79 -5.39 -5.53
C SER A 380 -10.66 -5.67 -4.02
N ASP A 381 -9.46 -5.71 -3.49
CA ASP A 381 -9.16 -6.02 -2.09
C ASP A 381 -9.06 -4.79 -1.18
N ARG A 382 -9.21 -3.59 -1.76
CA ARG A 382 -9.18 -2.29 -1.07
C ARG A 382 -10.35 -1.42 -1.53
N PHE A 383 -10.67 -0.38 -0.76
CA PHE A 383 -11.84 0.48 -0.98
C PHE A 383 -11.44 1.89 -1.41
N LEU A 384 -12.34 2.55 -2.15
CA LEU A 384 -12.24 3.97 -2.46
C LEU A 384 -12.54 4.81 -1.18
N PRO A 385 -11.94 6.00 -1.02
CA PRO A 385 -11.01 6.65 -1.94
C PRO A 385 -9.54 6.22 -1.73
N ASP A 386 -9.23 5.49 -0.67
CA ASP A 386 -7.87 5.17 -0.20
C ASP A 386 -6.99 4.57 -1.31
N LYS A 387 -7.49 3.51 -1.98
CA LYS A 387 -6.77 2.87 -3.08
C LYS A 387 -6.45 3.80 -4.26
N ALA A 388 -7.28 4.80 -4.51
CA ALA A 388 -7.05 5.78 -5.57
C ALA A 388 -6.07 6.87 -5.13
N ILE A 389 -6.12 7.27 -3.87
CA ILE A 389 -5.16 8.20 -3.25
C ILE A 389 -3.77 7.57 -3.27
N ASP A 390 -3.64 6.33 -2.82
CA ASP A 390 -2.37 5.60 -2.80
C ASP A 390 -1.75 5.45 -4.20
N LEU A 391 -2.58 5.22 -5.24
CA LEU A 391 -2.08 5.19 -6.62
C LEU A 391 -1.47 6.52 -7.05
N VAL A 392 -2.12 7.62 -6.72
CA VAL A 392 -1.62 8.97 -7.05
C VAL A 392 -0.33 9.24 -6.26
N ASP A 393 -0.30 8.89 -4.99
CA ASP A 393 0.86 9.06 -4.11
C ASP A 393 2.07 8.27 -4.60
N GLU A 394 1.88 6.98 -4.93
CA GLU A 394 2.95 6.12 -5.43
C GLU A 394 3.42 6.54 -6.81
N ALA A 395 2.51 6.91 -7.74
CA ALA A 395 2.89 7.39 -9.05
C ALA A 395 3.71 8.70 -8.98
N ALA A 396 3.29 9.62 -8.11
CA ALA A 396 4.02 10.87 -7.87
C ALA A 396 5.39 10.64 -7.21
N SER A 397 5.45 9.73 -6.23
CA SER A 397 6.70 9.33 -5.58
C SER A 397 7.67 8.67 -6.56
N ARG A 398 7.19 7.77 -7.40
CA ARG A 398 7.98 7.09 -8.42
C ARG A 398 8.53 8.07 -9.45
N LEU A 399 7.68 8.96 -9.96
CA LEU A 399 8.08 9.99 -10.89
C LEU A 399 9.14 10.93 -10.27
N ARG A 400 8.98 11.33 -9.01
CA ARG A 400 9.97 12.11 -8.28
C ARG A 400 11.30 11.38 -8.17
N MET A 401 11.28 10.09 -7.84
CA MET A 401 12.49 9.27 -7.78
C MET A 401 13.19 9.18 -9.16
N GLU A 402 12.42 9.08 -10.25
CA GLU A 402 12.96 9.08 -11.62
C GLU A 402 13.59 10.42 -11.99
N LEU A 403 13.00 11.54 -11.56
CA LEU A 403 13.56 12.89 -11.74
C LEU A 403 14.86 13.09 -10.93
N ASP A 404 14.94 12.53 -9.72
CA ASP A 404 16.10 12.65 -8.85
C ASP A 404 17.22 11.66 -9.19
N SER A 405 16.90 10.55 -9.85
CA SER A 405 17.85 9.51 -10.24
C SER A 405 18.33 9.69 -11.69
N MET A 406 19.48 9.09 -12.00
CA MET A 406 19.99 9.09 -13.37
C MET A 406 19.09 8.20 -14.27
N PRO A 407 18.60 8.69 -15.41
CA PRO A 407 17.78 7.91 -16.33
C PRO A 407 18.45 6.59 -16.76
N ALA A 408 17.64 5.53 -16.93
CA ALA A 408 18.11 4.19 -17.26
C ALA A 408 18.96 4.15 -18.55
N GLU A 409 18.65 5.02 -19.50
CA GLU A 409 19.40 5.15 -20.76
C GLU A 409 20.83 5.66 -20.53
N ILE A 410 21.00 6.63 -19.62
CA ILE A 410 22.31 7.18 -19.26
C ILE A 410 23.09 6.14 -18.43
N ASP A 411 22.44 5.48 -17.48
CA ASP A 411 23.04 4.41 -16.66
C ASP A 411 23.52 3.22 -17.53
N ALA A 412 22.76 2.85 -18.57
CA ALA A 412 23.15 1.80 -19.51
C ALA A 412 24.44 2.16 -20.27
N VAL A 413 24.57 3.41 -20.77
CA VAL A 413 25.77 3.89 -21.44
C VAL A 413 26.95 4.00 -20.48
N ASP A 414 26.71 4.42 -19.24
CA ASP A 414 27.76 4.52 -18.19
C ASP A 414 28.28 3.13 -17.81
N ARG A 415 27.40 2.13 -17.70
CA ARG A 415 27.81 0.72 -17.48
C ARG A 415 28.58 0.14 -18.66
N GLN A 416 28.13 0.44 -19.90
CA GLN A 416 28.83 0.02 -21.10
C GLN A 416 30.23 0.63 -21.15
N LEU A 417 30.40 1.92 -20.85
CA LEU A 417 31.68 2.58 -20.75
C LEU A 417 32.57 1.94 -19.68
N THR A 418 32.02 1.68 -18.49
CA THR A 418 32.75 0.98 -17.42
C THR A 418 33.25 -0.40 -17.87
N GLN A 419 32.45 -1.14 -18.60
CA GLN A 419 32.78 -2.46 -19.11
C GLN A 419 33.92 -2.39 -20.15
N MET A 420 33.87 -1.39 -21.06
CA MET A 420 34.94 -1.12 -22.02
C MET A 420 36.25 -0.71 -21.33
N GLN A 421 36.19 0.10 -20.27
CA GLN A 421 37.36 0.50 -19.49
C GLN A 421 38.00 -0.70 -18.76
N ILE A 422 37.21 -1.65 -18.27
CA ILE A 422 37.72 -2.91 -17.69
C ILE A 422 38.43 -3.75 -18.75
N GLU A 423 37.83 -3.86 -19.97
CA GLU A 423 38.47 -4.55 -21.12
C GLU A 423 39.77 -3.86 -21.51
N GLU A 424 39.82 -2.52 -21.56
CA GLU A 424 41.03 -1.75 -21.83
C GLU A 424 42.15 -2.11 -20.83
N GLN A 425 41.82 -2.12 -19.53
CA GLN A 425 42.81 -2.45 -18.49
C GLN A 425 43.32 -3.90 -18.61
N ALA A 426 42.49 -4.81 -19.09
CA ALA A 426 42.91 -6.19 -19.36
C ALA A 426 43.85 -6.26 -20.57
N LEU A 427 43.47 -5.62 -21.71
CA LEU A 427 44.24 -5.63 -22.94
C LEU A 427 45.58 -4.89 -22.83
N MET A 428 45.68 -3.88 -21.97
CA MET A 428 46.95 -3.17 -21.69
C MET A 428 48.05 -4.10 -21.14
N LYS A 429 47.71 -5.27 -20.60
CA LYS A 429 48.65 -6.24 -20.05
C LYS A 429 49.12 -7.25 -21.08
N GLU A 430 48.48 -7.31 -22.26
CA GLU A 430 48.79 -8.23 -23.33
C GLU A 430 49.79 -7.62 -24.34
N GLU A 431 50.70 -8.41 -24.86
CA GLU A 431 51.76 -7.94 -25.75
C GLU A 431 51.60 -8.37 -27.21
N ASP A 432 50.65 -9.23 -27.51
CA ASP A 432 50.41 -9.74 -28.87
C ASP A 432 49.80 -8.70 -29.81
N ALA A 433 50.00 -8.89 -31.13
CA ALA A 433 49.57 -7.91 -32.13
C ALA A 433 48.05 -7.73 -32.24
N ALA A 434 47.27 -8.81 -32.06
CA ALA A 434 45.79 -8.76 -32.11
C ALA A 434 45.23 -7.99 -30.95
N SER A 435 45.76 -8.19 -29.73
CA SER A 435 45.38 -7.45 -28.55
C SER A 435 45.71 -5.95 -28.66
N LYS A 436 46.80 -5.62 -29.30
CA LYS A 436 47.15 -4.18 -29.56
C LYS A 436 46.22 -3.52 -30.56
N GLU A 437 45.86 -4.18 -31.63
CA GLU A 437 44.89 -3.67 -32.60
C GLU A 437 43.49 -3.53 -31.96
N ARG A 438 43.05 -4.51 -31.14
CA ARG A 438 41.81 -4.44 -30.39
C ARG A 438 41.81 -3.27 -29.38
N LEU A 439 42.94 -3.02 -28.72
CA LEU A 439 43.13 -1.92 -27.77
C LEU A 439 43.00 -0.53 -28.44
N GLU A 440 43.56 -0.34 -29.64
CA GLU A 440 43.38 0.90 -30.39
C GLU A 440 41.93 1.15 -30.79
N ASN A 441 41.25 0.12 -31.30
CA ASN A 441 39.83 0.21 -31.65
C ASN A 441 38.97 0.49 -30.43
N LEU A 442 39.25 -0.22 -29.34
CA LEU A 442 38.51 -0.06 -28.07
C LEU A 442 38.68 1.35 -27.49
N ARG A 443 39.85 1.95 -27.59
CA ARG A 443 40.08 3.33 -27.14
C ARG A 443 39.29 4.34 -27.98
N ALA A 444 39.15 4.12 -29.28
CA ALA A 444 38.29 4.97 -30.11
C ALA A 444 36.83 4.83 -29.74
N GLU A 445 36.38 3.58 -29.45
CA GLU A 445 35.02 3.30 -28.96
C GLU A 445 34.76 3.94 -27.59
N ILE A 446 35.71 3.86 -26.64
CA ILE A 446 35.63 4.51 -25.32
C ILE A 446 35.53 6.03 -25.48
N ALA A 447 36.32 6.65 -26.33
CA ALA A 447 36.29 8.12 -26.53
C ALA A 447 34.94 8.58 -27.07
N THR A 448 34.38 7.90 -28.07
CA THR A 448 33.05 8.21 -28.62
C THR A 448 31.92 7.95 -27.63
N THR A 449 32.02 6.88 -26.84
CA THR A 449 31.02 6.56 -25.82
C THR A 449 31.06 7.55 -24.66
N GLN A 450 32.27 7.97 -24.25
CA GLN A 450 32.46 8.99 -23.21
C GLN A 450 31.87 10.33 -23.65
N GLU A 451 32.17 10.79 -24.88
CA GLU A 451 31.61 12.05 -25.43
C GLU A 451 30.05 12.00 -25.44
N LYS A 452 29.50 10.87 -25.89
CA LYS A 452 28.06 10.65 -25.87
C LYS A 452 27.50 10.72 -24.45
N LEU A 453 28.12 10.04 -23.47
CA LEU A 453 27.73 10.02 -22.07
C LEU A 453 27.77 11.42 -21.44
N ASP A 454 28.86 12.17 -21.71
CA ASP A 454 29.02 13.54 -21.19
C ASP A 454 27.95 14.47 -21.75
N GLY A 455 27.62 14.35 -23.05
CA GLY A 455 26.54 15.08 -23.69
C GLY A 455 25.17 14.73 -23.07
N MET A 456 24.87 13.45 -22.85
CA MET A 456 23.63 13.02 -22.20
C MET A 456 23.53 13.50 -20.76
N LYS A 457 24.61 13.40 -19.97
CA LYS A 457 24.67 13.90 -18.60
C LYS A 457 24.47 15.41 -18.51
N ALA A 458 25.07 16.17 -19.41
CA ALA A 458 24.91 17.63 -19.46
C ALA A 458 23.48 18.04 -19.81
N ASN A 459 22.85 17.38 -20.77
CA ASN A 459 21.46 17.64 -21.12
C ASN A 459 20.52 17.30 -19.95
N TRP A 460 20.68 16.14 -19.32
CA TRP A 460 19.91 15.75 -18.15
C TRP A 460 20.05 16.74 -17.00
N GLN A 461 21.27 17.19 -16.67
CA GLN A 461 21.48 18.17 -15.61
C GLN A 461 20.86 19.54 -15.93
N ASN A 462 20.89 19.96 -17.18
CA ASN A 462 20.26 21.21 -17.62
C ASN A 462 18.72 21.13 -17.60
N GLU A 463 18.15 19.98 -17.95
CA GLU A 463 16.71 19.76 -17.89
C GLU A 463 16.23 19.68 -16.43
N ARG A 464 16.93 18.91 -15.59
CA ARG A 464 16.64 18.82 -14.17
C ARG A 464 16.72 20.19 -13.48
N GLY A 465 17.76 20.99 -13.78
CA GLY A 465 17.87 22.32 -13.20
C GLY A 465 16.75 23.27 -13.61
N ALA A 466 16.19 23.12 -14.82
CA ALA A 466 15.04 23.89 -15.26
C ALA A 466 13.76 23.46 -14.54
N ILE A 467 13.56 22.15 -14.31
CA ILE A 467 12.45 21.58 -13.55
C ILE A 467 12.50 22.07 -12.10
N ASP A 468 13.64 21.93 -11.44
CA ASP A 468 13.83 22.38 -10.05
C ASP A 468 13.52 23.87 -9.89
N LEU A 469 13.92 24.70 -10.85
CA LEU A 469 13.62 26.13 -10.83
C LEU A 469 12.12 26.43 -10.91
N VAL A 470 11.39 25.77 -11.80
CA VAL A 470 9.93 25.91 -11.92
C VAL A 470 9.22 25.50 -10.63
N GLN A 471 9.66 24.40 -10.02
CA GLN A 471 9.11 23.89 -8.77
C GLN A 471 9.40 24.82 -7.57
N ASP A 472 10.61 25.32 -7.45
CA ASP A 472 11.00 26.26 -6.40
C ASP A 472 10.19 27.57 -6.49
N LEU A 473 9.96 28.08 -7.70
CA LEU A 473 9.11 29.26 -7.92
C LEU A 473 7.67 29.00 -7.55
N LYS A 474 7.13 27.82 -7.86
CA LYS A 474 5.77 27.41 -7.47
C LYS A 474 5.63 27.35 -5.95
N SER A 475 6.61 26.74 -5.25
CA SER A 475 6.63 26.69 -3.78
C SER A 475 6.67 28.09 -3.16
N GLN A 476 7.49 29.00 -3.69
CA GLN A 476 7.59 30.38 -3.22
C GLN A 476 6.27 31.16 -3.41
N ILE A 477 5.54 30.92 -4.50
CA ILE A 477 4.22 31.52 -4.74
C ILE A 477 3.21 31.04 -3.70
N GLU A 478 3.18 29.75 -3.40
CA GLU A 478 2.27 29.17 -2.40
C GLU A 478 2.60 29.67 -0.98
N ASP A 479 3.87 29.67 -0.60
CA ASP A 479 4.34 30.21 0.68
C ASP A 479 3.92 31.69 0.84
N ALA A 480 4.05 32.48 -0.23
CA ALA A 480 3.64 33.87 -0.23
C ALA A 480 2.10 34.03 -0.11
N LYS A 481 1.31 33.16 -0.72
CA LYS A 481 -0.16 33.14 -0.57
C LYS A 481 -0.58 32.78 0.85
N VAL A 482 0.01 31.72 1.43
CA VAL A 482 -0.26 31.34 2.83
C VAL A 482 0.12 32.47 3.79
N GLN A 483 1.27 33.11 3.57
CA GLN A 483 1.69 34.25 4.37
C GLN A 483 0.73 35.42 4.23
N MET A 484 0.26 35.71 3.02
CA MET A 484 -0.74 36.76 2.75
C MET A 484 -2.04 36.51 3.50
N GLU A 485 -2.53 35.26 3.51
CA GLU A 485 -3.73 34.90 4.26
C GLU A 485 -3.52 35.09 5.78
N ARG A 486 -2.36 34.66 6.30
CA ARG A 486 -2.03 34.78 7.71
C ARG A 486 -2.00 36.23 8.15
N VAL A 487 -1.25 37.10 7.46
CA VAL A 487 -1.16 38.49 7.80
C VAL A 487 -2.49 39.23 7.61
N THR A 488 -3.32 38.80 6.67
CA THR A 488 -4.70 39.31 6.50
C THR A 488 -5.56 39.02 7.72
N ARG A 489 -5.48 37.81 8.27
CA ARG A 489 -6.17 37.42 9.52
C ARG A 489 -5.63 38.16 10.74
N GLU A 490 -4.34 38.44 10.80
CA GLU A 490 -3.67 39.19 11.84
C GLU A 490 -3.94 40.72 11.74
N GLY A 491 -4.56 41.20 10.62
CA GLY A 491 -4.95 42.60 10.42
C GLY A 491 -3.84 43.50 9.87
N ASP A 492 -2.70 42.97 9.47
CA ASP A 492 -1.63 43.73 8.81
C ASP A 492 -1.91 43.88 7.30
N LEU A 493 -2.77 44.84 6.98
CA LEU A 493 -3.18 45.13 5.62
C LEU A 493 -2.06 45.72 4.74
N ALA A 494 -1.00 46.28 5.35
CA ALA A 494 0.11 46.82 4.59
C ALA A 494 0.96 45.70 4.02
N GLN A 495 1.34 44.74 4.86
CA GLN A 495 2.10 43.55 4.43
C GLN A 495 1.28 42.67 3.49
N ALA A 496 -0.02 42.49 3.75
CA ALA A 496 -0.92 41.74 2.85
C ALA A 496 -1.00 42.41 1.45
N SER A 497 -1.00 43.75 1.38
CA SER A 497 -1.03 44.49 0.10
C SER A 497 0.31 44.34 -0.66
N GLU A 498 1.45 44.37 0.02
CA GLU A 498 2.76 44.19 -0.57
C GLU A 498 2.90 42.77 -1.19
N LEU A 499 2.49 41.73 -0.44
CA LEU A 499 2.47 40.38 -0.92
C LEU A 499 1.56 40.24 -2.15
N ARG A 500 0.33 40.78 -2.10
CA ARG A 500 -0.69 40.64 -3.15
C ARG A 500 -0.35 41.38 -4.43
N TYR A 501 0.20 42.58 -4.36
CA TYR A 501 0.38 43.46 -5.53
C TYR A 501 1.82 43.59 -6.01
N SER A 502 2.79 43.10 -5.25
CA SER A 502 4.21 43.16 -5.63
C SER A 502 4.84 41.76 -5.70
N THR A 503 4.90 41.05 -4.56
CA THR A 503 5.69 39.80 -4.45
C THR A 503 5.08 38.65 -5.29
N ILE A 504 3.78 38.38 -5.12
CA ILE A 504 3.11 37.27 -5.83
C ILE A 504 3.15 37.49 -7.35
N PRO A 505 2.75 38.66 -7.91
CA PRO A 505 2.82 38.89 -9.35
C PRO A 505 4.23 38.83 -9.95
N GLU A 506 5.26 39.21 -9.17
CA GLU A 506 6.64 39.07 -9.63
C GLU A 506 7.10 37.61 -9.70
N LEU A 507 6.72 36.81 -8.69
CA LEU A 507 6.99 35.36 -8.69
C LEU A 507 6.23 34.63 -9.79
N GLU A 508 4.97 34.97 -10.03
CA GLU A 508 4.14 34.41 -11.11
C GLU A 508 4.76 34.72 -12.47
N ARG A 509 5.25 35.93 -12.69
CA ARG A 509 5.94 36.26 -13.96
C ARG A 509 7.21 35.42 -14.15
N LYS A 510 8.02 35.27 -13.10
CA LYS A 510 9.24 34.43 -13.14
C LYS A 510 8.91 32.97 -13.43
N TYR A 511 7.81 32.49 -12.83
CA TYR A 511 7.29 31.14 -13.05
C TYR A 511 6.90 30.94 -14.52
N ASP A 512 6.10 31.85 -15.10
CA ASP A 512 5.67 31.79 -16.50
C ASP A 512 6.87 31.82 -17.48
N GLU A 513 7.90 32.60 -17.17
CA GLU A 513 9.13 32.67 -17.98
C GLU A 513 9.91 31.34 -17.90
N ALA A 514 10.02 30.76 -16.70
CA ALA A 514 10.72 29.49 -16.47
C ALA A 514 9.94 28.30 -17.11
N GLU A 515 8.61 28.27 -16.97
CA GLU A 515 7.74 27.24 -17.56
C GLU A 515 7.84 27.25 -19.10
N LYS A 516 7.80 28.43 -19.74
CA LYS A 516 7.97 28.53 -21.19
C LYS A 516 9.34 28.07 -21.66
N ALA A 517 10.40 28.38 -20.90
CA ALA A 517 11.75 27.92 -21.20
C ALA A 517 11.89 26.40 -21.09
N LEU A 518 11.19 25.80 -20.14
CA LEU A 518 11.15 24.35 -19.94
C LEU A 518 10.39 23.63 -21.05
N LEU A 519 9.18 24.10 -21.40
CA LEU A 519 8.40 23.57 -22.52
C LEU A 519 9.16 23.61 -23.85
N ALA A 520 9.88 24.69 -24.12
CA ALA A 520 10.69 24.79 -25.33
C ALA A 520 11.84 23.74 -25.37
N LYS A 521 12.42 23.39 -24.20
CA LYS A 521 13.44 22.33 -24.11
C LYS A 521 12.85 20.93 -24.29
N GLN A 522 11.63 20.71 -23.81
CA GLN A 522 10.95 19.42 -23.95
C GLN A 522 10.52 19.12 -25.38
N GLU A 523 10.10 20.14 -26.17
CA GLU A 523 9.82 20.00 -27.58
C GLU A 523 11.07 19.59 -28.43
N ASP A 524 12.27 19.91 -27.94
CA ASP A 524 13.55 19.52 -28.55
C ASP A 524 14.03 18.10 -28.20
N GLY A 525 13.20 17.28 -27.53
CA GLY A 525 13.49 15.87 -27.17
C GLY A 525 13.91 15.67 -25.72
N GLY A 526 13.21 16.28 -24.77
CA GLY A 526 13.39 16.08 -23.32
C GLY A 526 13.26 14.61 -22.90
N ILE A 527 14.14 14.20 -22.00
CA ILE A 527 14.24 12.81 -21.49
C ILE A 527 13.38 12.64 -20.21
N LEU A 528 13.12 13.73 -19.47
CA LEU A 528 12.45 13.70 -18.19
C LEU A 528 10.95 14.01 -18.33
N LYS A 529 10.12 13.15 -17.72
CA LYS A 529 8.69 13.42 -17.53
C LYS A 529 8.50 14.25 -16.24
N GLU A 530 7.65 15.26 -16.29
CA GLU A 530 7.35 16.13 -15.13
C GLU A 530 5.97 15.92 -14.54
N GLU A 531 5.12 15.26 -15.30
CA GLU A 531 3.71 15.14 -14.98
C GLU A 531 3.34 13.68 -14.76
N VAL A 532 2.61 13.44 -13.69
CA VAL A 532 1.88 12.18 -13.52
C VAL A 532 0.70 12.20 -14.49
N THR A 533 0.73 11.32 -15.47
CA THR A 533 -0.32 11.13 -16.47
C THR A 533 -1.07 9.83 -16.23
N THR A 534 -2.00 9.52 -17.11
CA THR A 534 -2.74 8.25 -17.10
C THR A 534 -1.79 7.04 -17.21
N ASP A 535 -0.68 7.19 -17.91
CA ASP A 535 0.27 6.10 -18.16
C ASP A 535 1.03 5.72 -16.87
N GLU A 536 1.50 6.70 -16.08
CA GLU A 536 2.15 6.45 -14.79
C GLU A 536 1.19 5.76 -13.80
N ILE A 537 -0.07 6.21 -13.74
CA ILE A 537 -1.10 5.53 -12.93
C ILE A 537 -1.31 4.09 -13.40
N ALA A 538 -1.42 3.88 -14.73
CA ALA A 538 -1.59 2.54 -15.29
C ALA A 538 -0.39 1.62 -15.03
N GLU A 539 0.84 2.15 -15.00
CA GLU A 539 2.04 1.40 -14.63
C GLU A 539 2.02 0.96 -13.15
N VAL A 540 1.59 1.85 -12.23
CA VAL A 540 1.46 1.50 -10.82
C VAL A 540 0.39 0.43 -10.63
N VAL A 541 -0.79 0.58 -11.26
CA VAL A 541 -1.84 -0.44 -11.23
C VAL A 541 -1.32 -1.77 -11.78
N SER A 542 -0.53 -1.73 -12.87
CA SER A 542 0.08 -2.93 -13.44
C SER A 542 1.04 -3.62 -12.49
N SER A 543 1.84 -2.85 -11.74
CA SER A 543 2.78 -3.40 -10.76
C SER A 543 2.07 -4.04 -9.57
N TRP A 544 0.95 -3.47 -9.11
CA TRP A 544 0.19 -3.99 -7.96
C TRP A 544 -0.64 -5.22 -8.31
N THR A 545 -1.25 -5.20 -9.49
CA THR A 545 -2.23 -6.23 -9.89
C THR A 545 -1.64 -7.34 -10.76
N GLY A 546 -0.44 -7.11 -11.33
CA GLY A 546 0.14 -7.96 -12.36
C GLY A 546 -0.56 -7.88 -13.72
N VAL A 547 -1.53 -6.98 -13.90
CA VAL A 547 -2.27 -6.78 -15.15
C VAL A 547 -1.58 -5.70 -15.98
N PRO A 548 -1.21 -5.93 -17.25
CA PRO A 548 -0.50 -4.94 -18.07
C PRO A 548 -1.41 -3.81 -18.55
N VAL A 549 -1.94 -3.02 -17.60
CA VAL A 549 -2.94 -1.96 -17.86
C VAL A 549 -2.41 -0.89 -18.83
N SER A 550 -1.14 -0.52 -18.72
CA SER A 550 -0.48 0.45 -19.60
C SER A 550 -0.50 0.00 -21.08
N LYS A 551 -0.22 -1.29 -21.32
CA LYS A 551 -0.30 -1.86 -22.69
C LYS A 551 -1.75 -2.04 -23.16
N MET A 552 -2.69 -2.25 -22.24
CA MET A 552 -4.11 -2.38 -22.57
C MET A 552 -4.72 -1.06 -23.02
N MET A 553 -4.27 0.09 -22.53
CA MET A 553 -4.80 1.39 -22.91
C MET A 553 -4.34 1.85 -24.30
N GLN A 554 -3.12 1.51 -24.71
CA GLN A 554 -2.53 2.01 -25.97
C GLN A 554 -2.92 1.25 -27.25
N GLY A 555 -3.64 0.16 -27.15
CA GLY A 555 -3.98 -0.65 -28.35
C GLY A 555 -5.19 -1.56 -28.17
N GLU A 556 -5.96 -1.37 -27.08
CA GLU A 556 -7.05 -2.29 -26.73
C GLU A 556 -8.09 -2.40 -27.84
N MET A 557 -8.48 -1.29 -28.46
CA MET A 557 -9.48 -1.28 -29.53
C MET A 557 -8.99 -2.01 -30.81
N ASP A 558 -7.73 -1.86 -31.17
CA ASP A 558 -7.17 -2.51 -32.35
C ASP A 558 -6.87 -3.99 -32.10
N LYS A 559 -6.40 -4.35 -30.90
CA LYS A 559 -6.24 -5.75 -30.49
C LYS A 559 -7.60 -6.48 -30.45
N LEU A 560 -8.65 -5.82 -29.94
CA LEU A 560 -10.01 -6.40 -29.87
C LEU A 560 -10.66 -6.53 -31.24
N LYS A 561 -10.38 -5.62 -32.20
CA LYS A 561 -10.83 -5.76 -33.57
C LYS A 561 -10.20 -6.96 -34.27
N ASN A 562 -8.90 -7.18 -34.06
CA ASN A 562 -8.12 -8.23 -34.70
C ASN A 562 -7.94 -9.47 -33.83
N LEU A 563 -8.79 -9.66 -32.80
CA LEU A 563 -8.62 -10.71 -31.80
C LEU A 563 -8.69 -12.11 -32.43
N GLU A 564 -9.58 -12.33 -33.40
CA GLU A 564 -9.70 -13.62 -34.11
C GLU A 564 -8.40 -13.91 -34.90
N ASP A 565 -7.89 -12.97 -35.65
CA ASP A 565 -6.64 -13.12 -36.43
C ASP A 565 -5.46 -13.44 -35.53
N GLN A 566 -5.37 -12.76 -34.38
CA GLN A 566 -4.32 -13.01 -33.39
C GLN A 566 -4.43 -14.41 -32.75
N LEU A 567 -5.65 -14.87 -32.45
CA LEU A 567 -5.88 -16.22 -31.92
C LEU A 567 -5.52 -17.28 -32.97
N HIS A 568 -5.82 -17.05 -34.25
CA HIS A 568 -5.48 -17.96 -35.36
C HIS A 568 -3.97 -18.09 -35.61
N LEU A 569 -3.13 -17.16 -35.13
CA LEU A 569 -1.67 -17.31 -35.15
C LEU A 569 -1.18 -18.49 -34.28
N ARG A 570 -1.98 -18.94 -33.30
CA ARG A 570 -1.65 -20.05 -32.40
C ARG A 570 -2.63 -21.23 -32.50
N VAL A 571 -3.89 -20.97 -32.79
CA VAL A 571 -4.95 -21.96 -32.85
C VAL A 571 -5.40 -22.12 -34.30
N ILE A 572 -5.03 -23.22 -34.90
CA ILE A 572 -5.33 -23.54 -36.31
C ILE A 572 -6.65 -24.29 -36.38
N GLY A 573 -7.43 -23.96 -37.37
CA GLY A 573 -8.76 -24.55 -37.57
C GLY A 573 -9.74 -24.29 -36.45
N GLN A 574 -10.71 -24.24 -36.08
CA GLN A 574 -11.57 -23.97 -34.88
C GLN A 574 -12.22 -22.59 -34.95
N ASP A 575 -12.59 -22.17 -36.16
CA ASP A 575 -13.14 -20.83 -36.40
C ASP A 575 -14.36 -20.51 -35.53
N ASP A 576 -15.24 -21.50 -35.30
CA ASP A 576 -16.41 -21.35 -34.41
C ASP A 576 -15.99 -21.04 -32.96
N ALA A 577 -14.93 -21.71 -32.49
CA ALA A 577 -14.44 -21.54 -31.11
C ALA A 577 -13.79 -20.17 -30.94
N VAL A 578 -12.94 -19.77 -31.88
CA VAL A 578 -12.25 -18.48 -31.88
C VAL A 578 -13.27 -17.34 -31.95
N SER A 579 -14.24 -17.43 -32.84
CA SER A 579 -15.29 -16.40 -33.04
C SER A 579 -16.20 -16.27 -31.82
N ALA A 580 -16.62 -17.38 -31.18
CA ALA A 580 -17.47 -17.37 -30.01
C ALA A 580 -16.76 -16.66 -28.82
N VAL A 581 -15.48 -17.01 -28.60
CA VAL A 581 -14.67 -16.42 -27.52
C VAL A 581 -14.42 -14.95 -27.80
N ALA A 582 -14.03 -14.57 -29.03
CA ALA A 582 -13.77 -13.19 -29.42
C ALA A 582 -15.02 -12.31 -29.29
N ALA A 583 -16.19 -12.82 -29.66
CA ALA A 583 -17.48 -12.11 -29.52
C ALA A 583 -17.82 -11.84 -28.04
N ALA A 584 -17.62 -12.82 -27.15
CA ALA A 584 -17.89 -12.65 -25.71
C ALA A 584 -16.93 -11.63 -25.08
N VAL A 585 -15.65 -11.71 -25.41
CA VAL A 585 -14.64 -10.74 -24.94
C VAL A 585 -14.99 -9.33 -25.40
N ARG A 586 -15.35 -9.16 -26.68
CA ARG A 586 -15.79 -7.85 -27.22
C ARG A 586 -17.02 -7.31 -26.52
N ARG A 587 -18.05 -8.14 -26.25
CA ARG A 587 -19.25 -7.73 -25.50
C ARG A 587 -18.93 -7.26 -24.10
N SER A 588 -18.07 -7.98 -23.40
CA SER A 588 -17.67 -7.64 -22.05
C SER A 588 -16.87 -6.32 -22.00
N ARG A 589 -15.92 -6.13 -22.94
CA ARG A 589 -15.11 -4.91 -23.02
C ARG A 589 -15.91 -3.68 -23.46
N ALA A 590 -16.96 -3.88 -24.25
CA ALA A 590 -17.89 -2.82 -24.64
C ALA A 590 -18.88 -2.42 -23.51
N GLY A 591 -18.80 -3.04 -22.33
CA GLY A 591 -19.70 -2.76 -21.20
C GLY A 591 -21.13 -3.28 -21.39
N LEU A 592 -21.34 -4.19 -22.34
CA LEU A 592 -22.66 -4.75 -22.68
C LEU A 592 -22.93 -6.09 -21.97
N ALA A 593 -21.96 -6.64 -21.24
CA ALA A 593 -22.11 -7.82 -20.42
C ALA A 593 -22.67 -7.48 -19.02
N ASP A 594 -23.26 -8.47 -18.32
CA ASP A 594 -23.70 -8.30 -16.94
C ASP A 594 -22.48 -8.05 -16.02
N PRO A 595 -22.41 -6.89 -15.31
CA PRO A 595 -21.26 -6.55 -14.46
C PRO A 595 -21.11 -7.49 -13.25
N ASN A 596 -22.09 -8.34 -12.97
CA ASN A 596 -22.07 -9.29 -11.86
C ASN A 596 -21.61 -10.69 -12.25
N LYS A 597 -21.35 -10.96 -13.52
CA LYS A 597 -20.90 -12.26 -14.03
C LYS A 597 -19.43 -12.23 -14.43
N PRO A 598 -18.78 -13.40 -14.62
CA PRO A 598 -17.48 -13.50 -15.28
C PRO A 598 -17.47 -12.86 -16.66
N LEU A 599 -16.30 -12.47 -17.18
CA LEU A 599 -16.14 -11.88 -18.53
C LEU A 599 -16.68 -12.79 -19.64
N GLY A 600 -16.63 -14.10 -19.42
CA GLY A 600 -17.20 -15.12 -20.28
C GLY A 600 -17.06 -16.50 -19.67
N SER A 601 -17.99 -17.39 -20.01
CA SER A 601 -18.01 -18.78 -19.58
C SER A 601 -18.27 -19.69 -20.76
N PHE A 602 -17.34 -20.64 -21.02
CA PHE A 602 -17.36 -21.49 -22.20
C PHE A 602 -17.25 -22.96 -21.85
N PHE A 603 -17.95 -23.79 -22.59
CA PHE A 603 -17.83 -25.23 -22.51
C PHE A 603 -17.27 -25.81 -23.80
N PHE A 604 -16.02 -26.28 -23.79
CA PHE A 604 -15.31 -26.81 -24.94
C PHE A 604 -15.46 -28.32 -25.03
N LEU A 605 -16.14 -28.79 -26.07
CA LEU A 605 -16.37 -30.18 -26.35
C LEU A 605 -15.47 -30.67 -27.49
N GLY A 606 -14.95 -31.87 -27.41
CA GLY A 606 -14.21 -32.47 -28.52
C GLY A 606 -13.13 -33.44 -28.07
N PRO A 607 -12.52 -34.17 -29.02
CA PRO A 607 -11.47 -35.12 -28.71
C PRO A 607 -10.23 -34.48 -28.15
N THR A 608 -9.31 -35.30 -27.66
CA THR A 608 -8.03 -34.84 -27.13
C THR A 608 -7.14 -34.35 -28.28
N GLY A 609 -6.37 -33.29 -28.06
CA GLY A 609 -5.35 -32.80 -29.00
C GLY A 609 -5.85 -31.94 -30.16
N VAL A 610 -7.09 -31.41 -30.09
CA VAL A 610 -7.69 -30.53 -31.11
C VAL A 610 -7.51 -29.03 -30.84
N GLY A 611 -6.79 -28.66 -29.74
CA GLY A 611 -6.47 -27.26 -29.46
C GLY A 611 -7.24 -26.62 -28.32
N LYS A 612 -8.12 -27.33 -27.55
CA LYS A 612 -8.91 -26.77 -26.44
C LYS A 612 -8.07 -26.01 -25.41
N THR A 613 -7.00 -26.65 -24.91
CA THR A 613 -6.08 -26.03 -23.92
C THR A 613 -5.22 -24.93 -24.55
N GLU A 614 -4.87 -25.06 -25.87
CA GLU A 614 -4.08 -24.06 -26.55
C GLU A 614 -4.85 -22.74 -26.75
N LEU A 615 -6.16 -22.82 -27.05
CA LEU A 615 -7.01 -21.65 -27.13
C LEU A 615 -7.08 -20.91 -25.76
N ALA A 616 -7.19 -21.67 -24.65
CA ALA A 616 -7.16 -21.07 -23.32
C ALA A 616 -5.84 -20.34 -23.01
N LYS A 617 -4.69 -20.93 -23.42
CA LYS A 617 -3.36 -20.31 -23.30
C LYS A 617 -3.20 -19.06 -24.18
N ALA A 618 -3.60 -19.15 -25.44
CA ALA A 618 -3.56 -18.05 -26.38
C ALA A 618 -4.42 -16.87 -25.88
N LEU A 619 -5.58 -17.17 -25.28
CA LEU A 619 -6.47 -16.19 -24.72
C LEU A 619 -5.86 -15.50 -23.50
N ALA A 620 -5.20 -16.25 -22.60
CA ALA A 620 -4.51 -15.69 -21.44
C ALA A 620 -3.38 -14.74 -21.86
N GLU A 621 -2.57 -15.15 -22.85
CA GLU A 621 -1.50 -14.32 -23.38
C GLU A 621 -2.01 -13.04 -24.06
N LEU A 622 -3.06 -13.13 -24.88
CA LEU A 622 -3.59 -11.99 -25.60
C LEU A 622 -4.32 -10.97 -24.70
N LEU A 623 -5.06 -11.45 -23.71
CA LEU A 623 -5.85 -10.59 -22.84
C LEU A 623 -5.08 -10.05 -21.64
N PHE A 624 -4.13 -10.83 -21.12
CA PHE A 624 -3.40 -10.52 -19.88
C PHE A 624 -1.88 -10.44 -20.10
N ASP A 625 -1.42 -10.52 -21.37
CA ASP A 625 -0.01 -10.40 -21.80
C ASP A 625 0.93 -11.42 -21.11
N ASP A 626 0.37 -12.47 -20.52
CA ASP A 626 1.12 -13.54 -19.83
C ASP A 626 0.37 -14.88 -19.88
N GLU A 627 1.01 -15.91 -20.47
CA GLU A 627 0.48 -17.27 -20.47
C GLU A 627 0.30 -17.83 -19.04
N ARG A 628 1.05 -17.32 -18.06
CA ARG A 628 0.94 -17.70 -16.63
C ARG A 628 -0.35 -17.22 -15.97
N SER A 629 -1.08 -16.30 -16.61
CA SER A 629 -2.43 -15.90 -16.17
C SER A 629 -3.48 -16.98 -16.43
N LEU A 630 -3.07 -18.19 -16.87
CA LEU A 630 -3.91 -19.37 -16.98
C LEU A 630 -3.87 -20.19 -15.68
N ILE A 631 -4.98 -20.20 -14.96
CA ILE A 631 -5.21 -21.08 -13.79
C ILE A 631 -5.81 -22.39 -14.30
N ARG A 632 -5.01 -23.45 -14.31
CA ARG A 632 -5.48 -24.79 -14.76
C ARG A 632 -5.78 -25.69 -13.57
N ILE A 633 -6.98 -26.25 -13.55
CA ILE A 633 -7.43 -27.20 -12.54
C ILE A 633 -7.96 -28.44 -13.27
N ASP A 634 -7.38 -29.60 -12.98
CA ASP A 634 -7.78 -30.90 -13.53
C ASP A 634 -8.88 -31.51 -12.64
N MET A 635 -10.07 -31.64 -13.16
CA MET A 635 -11.23 -32.17 -12.43
C MET A 635 -11.10 -33.65 -12.06
N SER A 636 -10.14 -34.37 -12.64
CA SER A 636 -9.83 -35.75 -12.21
C SER A 636 -9.31 -35.82 -10.77
N GLU A 637 -8.74 -34.73 -10.24
CA GLU A 637 -8.32 -34.61 -8.83
C GLU A 637 -9.50 -34.36 -7.87
N TYR A 638 -10.67 -34.02 -8.41
CA TYR A 638 -11.86 -33.61 -7.64
C TYR A 638 -13.05 -34.57 -7.82
N MET A 639 -12.74 -35.85 -7.96
CA MET A 639 -13.74 -36.92 -8.11
C MET A 639 -14.47 -37.24 -6.78
N GLU A 640 -13.84 -37.00 -5.65
CA GLU A 640 -14.32 -37.30 -4.32
C GLU A 640 -14.82 -36.04 -3.60
N LYS A 641 -15.83 -36.18 -2.75
CA LYS A 641 -16.46 -35.08 -2.00
C LYS A 641 -15.46 -34.29 -1.14
N PHE A 642 -14.49 -34.94 -0.52
CA PHE A 642 -13.46 -34.28 0.28
C PHE A 642 -12.51 -33.41 -0.57
N SER A 643 -12.23 -33.82 -1.78
CA SER A 643 -11.38 -33.06 -2.70
C SER A 643 -12.02 -31.73 -3.10
N VAL A 644 -13.37 -31.67 -3.16
CA VAL A 644 -14.10 -30.44 -3.51
C VAL A 644 -13.84 -29.31 -2.51
N GLN A 645 -13.65 -29.62 -1.23
CA GLN A 645 -13.31 -28.62 -0.21
C GLN A 645 -11.94 -27.97 -0.47
N ARG A 646 -11.03 -28.63 -1.17
CA ARG A 646 -9.75 -28.04 -1.55
C ARG A 646 -9.89 -26.89 -2.56
N LEU A 647 -10.99 -26.82 -3.32
CA LEU A 647 -11.24 -25.69 -4.24
C LEU A 647 -11.53 -24.39 -3.50
N ILE A 648 -12.32 -24.46 -2.41
CA ILE A 648 -12.80 -23.30 -1.65
C ILE A 648 -12.11 -23.11 -0.30
N GLY A 649 -11.34 -24.09 0.17
CA GLY A 649 -10.72 -24.13 1.49
C GLY A 649 -11.53 -24.92 2.52
N ALA A 650 -10.83 -25.46 3.52
CA ALA A 650 -11.45 -26.23 4.59
C ALA A 650 -12.22 -25.30 5.56
N PRO A 651 -13.37 -25.75 6.10
CA PRO A 651 -14.09 -24.98 7.11
C PRO A 651 -13.31 -24.94 8.44
N PRO A 652 -13.62 -23.97 9.34
CA PRO A 652 -12.97 -23.83 10.62
C PRO A 652 -12.91 -25.12 11.43
N GLY A 653 -11.73 -25.47 11.95
CA GLY A 653 -11.50 -26.67 12.75
C GLY A 653 -11.09 -27.92 11.97
N TYR A 654 -10.95 -27.85 10.66
CA TYR A 654 -10.42 -28.94 9.85
C TYR A 654 -8.94 -28.68 9.43
N VAL A 655 -8.20 -29.76 9.19
CA VAL A 655 -6.81 -29.70 8.70
C VAL A 655 -6.78 -29.01 7.32
N GLY A 656 -5.90 -28.01 7.14
CA GLY A 656 -5.79 -27.21 5.92
C GLY A 656 -6.64 -25.94 5.91
N TYR A 657 -7.25 -25.53 7.04
CA TYR A 657 -7.99 -24.26 7.15
C TYR A 657 -7.14 -23.03 6.81
N ASP A 658 -5.87 -23.01 7.24
CA ASP A 658 -4.93 -21.90 7.02
C ASP A 658 -4.38 -21.83 5.59
N GLU A 659 -4.49 -22.91 4.80
CA GLU A 659 -3.90 -22.98 3.45
C GLU A 659 -4.77 -22.29 2.37
N GLY A 660 -6.03 -21.98 2.67
CA GLY A 660 -6.99 -21.42 1.70
C GLY A 660 -7.43 -22.43 0.62
N GLY A 661 -8.37 -22.05 -0.24
CA GLY A 661 -8.82 -22.90 -1.34
C GLY A 661 -7.98 -22.72 -2.60
N GLN A 662 -7.67 -23.80 -3.31
CA GLN A 662 -6.83 -23.75 -4.52
C GLN A 662 -7.40 -22.80 -5.58
N LEU A 663 -8.69 -22.87 -5.85
CA LEU A 663 -9.35 -21.99 -6.82
C LEU A 663 -9.49 -20.55 -6.27
N THR A 664 -10.00 -20.44 -5.04
CA THR A 664 -10.25 -19.10 -4.45
C THR A 664 -8.98 -18.32 -4.20
N GLU A 665 -7.92 -18.97 -3.72
CA GLU A 665 -6.64 -18.32 -3.47
C GLU A 665 -5.90 -17.95 -4.78
N ALA A 666 -5.97 -18.82 -5.81
CA ALA A 666 -5.40 -18.53 -7.12
C ALA A 666 -6.06 -17.30 -7.77
N VAL A 667 -7.41 -17.23 -7.73
CA VAL A 667 -8.15 -16.08 -8.30
C VAL A 667 -7.96 -14.82 -7.44
N ARG A 668 -7.85 -14.96 -6.12
CA ARG A 668 -7.56 -13.82 -5.25
C ARG A 668 -6.21 -13.18 -5.56
N ARG A 669 -5.19 -14.01 -5.86
CA ARG A 669 -3.85 -13.53 -6.24
C ARG A 669 -3.79 -13.03 -7.68
N HIS A 670 -4.56 -13.64 -8.58
CA HIS A 670 -4.63 -13.31 -9.99
C HIS A 670 -6.08 -13.08 -10.42
N PRO A 671 -6.69 -11.94 -10.05
CA PRO A 671 -8.11 -11.67 -10.33
C PRO A 671 -8.41 -11.51 -11.82
N TYR A 672 -7.39 -11.26 -12.62
CA TYR A 672 -7.45 -11.22 -14.09
C TYR A 672 -6.79 -12.48 -14.64
N SER A 673 -7.60 -13.51 -14.91
CA SER A 673 -7.07 -14.81 -15.33
C SER A 673 -8.06 -15.57 -16.19
N VAL A 674 -7.53 -16.51 -16.97
CA VAL A 674 -8.33 -17.54 -17.62
C VAL A 674 -8.32 -18.78 -16.71
N ILE A 675 -9.47 -19.22 -16.29
CA ILE A 675 -9.64 -20.42 -15.46
C ILE A 675 -10.00 -21.57 -16.40
N LEU A 676 -9.12 -22.55 -16.49
CA LEU A 676 -9.34 -23.77 -17.28
C LEU A 676 -9.67 -24.93 -16.33
N LEU A 677 -10.92 -25.38 -16.36
CA LEU A 677 -11.39 -26.56 -15.67
C LEU A 677 -11.38 -27.74 -16.65
N ASP A 678 -10.38 -28.58 -16.54
CA ASP A 678 -10.15 -29.67 -17.51
C ASP A 678 -10.87 -30.96 -17.08
N GLU A 679 -11.40 -31.74 -18.04
CA GLU A 679 -12.09 -33.01 -17.84
C GLU A 679 -13.30 -32.93 -16.87
N MET A 680 -14.22 -31.99 -17.14
CA MET A 680 -15.41 -31.74 -16.31
C MET A 680 -16.30 -32.95 -16.06
N GLU A 681 -16.33 -33.93 -17.00
CA GLU A 681 -17.07 -35.18 -16.84
C GLU A 681 -16.63 -36.03 -15.66
N LYS A 682 -15.41 -35.78 -15.12
CA LYS A 682 -14.86 -36.51 -13.98
C LYS A 682 -15.18 -35.88 -12.64
N ALA A 683 -15.64 -34.62 -12.64
CA ALA A 683 -15.87 -33.84 -11.44
C ALA A 683 -16.99 -34.41 -10.55
N HIS A 684 -16.80 -34.33 -9.23
CA HIS A 684 -17.87 -34.63 -8.26
C HIS A 684 -19.07 -33.67 -8.44
N PRO A 685 -20.32 -34.12 -8.25
CA PRO A 685 -21.50 -33.26 -8.39
C PRO A 685 -21.49 -31.97 -7.59
N ASP A 686 -20.80 -31.94 -6.43
CA ASP A 686 -20.71 -30.73 -5.61
C ASP A 686 -19.83 -29.62 -6.24
N VAL A 687 -18.94 -29.95 -7.18
CA VAL A 687 -18.17 -28.95 -7.96
C VAL A 687 -19.11 -28.07 -8.78
N PHE A 688 -20.14 -28.68 -9.39
CA PHE A 688 -21.12 -27.91 -10.17
C PHE A 688 -21.92 -26.92 -9.31
N ASN A 689 -22.19 -27.26 -8.04
CA ASN A 689 -22.91 -26.38 -7.12
C ASN A 689 -22.05 -25.12 -6.80
N ILE A 690 -20.72 -25.29 -6.67
CA ILE A 690 -19.76 -24.16 -6.49
C ILE A 690 -19.73 -23.30 -7.75
N LEU A 691 -19.61 -23.94 -8.92
CA LEU A 691 -19.53 -23.23 -10.19
C LEU A 691 -20.84 -22.48 -10.52
N LEU A 692 -22.02 -22.99 -10.11
CA LEU A 692 -23.29 -22.28 -10.27
C LEU A 692 -23.24 -20.91 -9.57
N GLN A 693 -22.67 -20.82 -8.37
CA GLN A 693 -22.53 -19.55 -7.65
C GLN A 693 -21.59 -18.59 -8.40
N VAL A 694 -20.49 -19.12 -8.93
CA VAL A 694 -19.51 -18.30 -9.69
C VAL A 694 -20.14 -17.79 -10.99
N LEU A 695 -20.88 -18.63 -11.72
CA LEU A 695 -21.50 -18.28 -13.00
C LEU A 695 -22.67 -17.31 -12.86
N ASP A 696 -23.42 -17.37 -11.73
CA ASP A 696 -24.55 -16.49 -11.48
C ASP A 696 -24.16 -15.14 -10.87
N ASP A 697 -23.35 -15.19 -9.80
CA ASP A 697 -23.03 -14.02 -8.96
C ASP A 697 -21.63 -13.44 -9.24
N GLY A 698 -20.79 -14.10 -10.05
CA GLY A 698 -19.40 -13.71 -10.28
C GLY A 698 -18.55 -13.65 -9.02
N ARG A 699 -18.91 -14.38 -7.97
CA ARG A 699 -18.21 -14.41 -6.69
C ARG A 699 -18.33 -15.77 -6.01
N LEU A 700 -17.37 -16.04 -5.14
CA LEU A 700 -17.37 -17.27 -4.34
C LEU A 700 -16.86 -16.97 -2.93
N THR A 701 -17.54 -17.46 -1.90
CA THR A 701 -17.09 -17.34 -0.52
C THR A 701 -16.17 -18.50 -0.19
N ASP A 702 -14.95 -18.19 0.28
CA ASP A 702 -13.96 -19.21 0.68
C ASP A 702 -14.28 -19.83 2.06
N GLY A 703 -13.53 -20.86 2.44
CA GLY A 703 -13.70 -21.53 3.74
C GLY A 703 -13.42 -20.65 4.95
N GLN A 704 -12.81 -19.49 4.78
CA GLN A 704 -12.53 -18.50 5.81
C GLN A 704 -13.61 -17.39 5.88
N GLY A 705 -14.62 -17.45 5.01
CA GLY A 705 -15.69 -16.46 4.95
C GLY A 705 -15.37 -15.23 4.07
N ARG A 706 -14.24 -15.21 3.37
CA ARG A 706 -13.87 -14.10 2.47
C ARG A 706 -14.55 -14.28 1.11
N VAL A 707 -15.04 -13.19 0.55
CA VAL A 707 -15.68 -13.18 -0.77
C VAL A 707 -14.61 -12.93 -1.83
N VAL A 708 -14.43 -13.88 -2.74
CA VAL A 708 -13.51 -13.79 -3.88
C VAL A 708 -14.29 -13.44 -5.14
N SER A 709 -13.87 -12.41 -5.87
CA SER A 709 -14.52 -11.95 -7.09
C SER A 709 -13.97 -12.70 -8.32
N PHE A 710 -14.86 -13.21 -9.16
CA PHE A 710 -14.58 -13.86 -10.44
C PHE A 710 -15.01 -12.99 -11.63
N LYS A 711 -15.44 -11.75 -11.38
CA LYS A 711 -16.00 -10.87 -12.42
C LYS A 711 -15.00 -10.53 -13.55
N ASN A 712 -13.72 -10.60 -13.26
CA ASN A 712 -12.65 -10.31 -14.21
C ASN A 712 -11.99 -11.58 -14.78
N THR A 713 -12.60 -12.76 -14.60
CA THR A 713 -12.07 -14.02 -15.09
C THR A 713 -12.85 -14.52 -16.31
N ILE A 714 -12.19 -15.32 -17.15
CA ILE A 714 -12.82 -16.10 -18.20
C ILE A 714 -12.78 -17.56 -17.75
N ILE A 715 -13.92 -18.22 -17.74
CA ILE A 715 -14.05 -19.61 -17.31
C ILE A 715 -14.19 -20.50 -18.54
N ILE A 716 -13.24 -21.40 -18.72
CA ILE A 716 -13.24 -22.40 -19.78
C ILE A 716 -13.32 -23.80 -19.15
N MET A 717 -14.33 -24.52 -19.48
CA MET A 717 -14.57 -25.90 -19.07
C MET A 717 -14.34 -26.81 -20.25
N THR A 718 -13.55 -27.89 -20.12
CA THR A 718 -13.32 -28.82 -21.19
C THR A 718 -13.94 -30.18 -20.89
N SER A 719 -14.42 -30.87 -21.90
CA SER A 719 -14.91 -32.24 -21.79
C SER A 719 -14.69 -33.03 -23.06
N ASN A 720 -14.56 -34.35 -22.90
CA ASN A 720 -14.45 -35.30 -24.00
C ASN A 720 -15.79 -36.01 -24.24
N VAL A 721 -16.87 -35.60 -23.59
CA VAL A 721 -18.22 -36.12 -23.80
C VAL A 721 -18.65 -35.92 -25.25
N GLY A 722 -19.16 -36.95 -25.89
CA GLY A 722 -19.60 -36.93 -27.29
C GLY A 722 -18.46 -37.03 -28.32
N SER A 723 -17.18 -37.16 -27.92
CA SER A 723 -16.04 -37.26 -28.82
C SER A 723 -16.12 -38.41 -29.80
N GLN A 724 -16.78 -39.50 -29.46
CA GLN A 724 -17.05 -40.66 -30.33
C GLN A 724 -17.89 -40.29 -31.56
N PHE A 725 -18.83 -39.36 -31.44
CA PHE A 725 -19.64 -38.87 -32.56
C PHE A 725 -18.91 -37.91 -33.44
N ILE A 726 -17.91 -37.24 -32.90
CA ILE A 726 -17.01 -36.32 -33.63
C ILE A 726 -15.99 -37.16 -34.43
N ALA A 727 -15.33 -38.13 -33.79
CA ALA A 727 -14.37 -39.01 -34.44
C ALA A 727 -15.04 -39.96 -35.46
N GLY A 728 -16.30 -40.33 -35.26
CA GLY A 728 -17.05 -41.22 -36.15
C GLY A 728 -17.59 -40.55 -37.42
N ALA A 729 -17.50 -39.21 -37.54
CA ALA A 729 -18.04 -38.50 -38.72
C ALA A 729 -17.26 -38.77 -40.03
N GLY A 730 -16.12 -39.40 -39.98
CA GLY A 730 -15.36 -39.96 -41.12
C GLY A 730 -15.14 -38.99 -42.28
N ALA A 731 -15.17 -39.55 -43.52
CA ALA A 731 -14.98 -38.78 -44.74
C ALA A 731 -16.12 -37.78 -45.08
N GLU A 732 -17.27 -37.88 -44.41
CA GLU A 732 -18.39 -36.95 -44.60
C GLU A 732 -18.24 -35.62 -43.81
N GLY A 733 -17.26 -35.55 -42.94
CA GLY A 733 -16.99 -34.40 -42.10
C GLY A 733 -17.98 -34.24 -40.95
N PHE A 734 -17.65 -33.32 -40.03
CA PHE A 734 -18.52 -32.95 -38.89
C PHE A 734 -19.73 -32.15 -39.39
N ASN A 735 -20.94 -32.74 -39.28
CA ASN A 735 -22.19 -32.19 -39.79
C ASN A 735 -23.19 -31.84 -38.65
N GLU A 736 -24.34 -31.25 -39.01
CA GLU A 736 -25.42 -30.90 -38.08
C GLU A 736 -25.99 -32.08 -37.28
N GLU A 737 -25.98 -33.31 -37.87
CA GLU A 737 -26.44 -34.51 -37.21
C GLU A 737 -25.45 -34.92 -36.10
N SER A 738 -24.18 -34.92 -36.41
CA SER A 738 -23.09 -35.16 -35.42
C SER A 738 -23.13 -34.14 -34.29
N ARG A 739 -23.37 -32.87 -34.61
CA ARG A 739 -23.51 -31.79 -33.62
C ARG A 739 -24.68 -32.03 -32.68
N LYS A 740 -25.84 -32.45 -33.18
CA LYS A 740 -27.00 -32.83 -32.36
C LYS A 740 -26.72 -33.98 -31.42
N GLN A 741 -26.06 -35.03 -31.90
CA GLN A 741 -25.66 -36.17 -31.07
C GLN A 741 -24.71 -35.79 -29.95
N VAL A 742 -23.73 -34.92 -30.22
CA VAL A 742 -22.83 -34.36 -29.21
C VAL A 742 -23.60 -33.58 -28.17
N MET A 743 -24.54 -32.72 -28.62
CA MET A 743 -25.34 -31.91 -27.68
C MET A 743 -26.32 -32.77 -26.86
N GLU A 744 -26.82 -33.84 -27.38
CA GLU A 744 -27.62 -34.81 -26.62
C GLU A 744 -26.79 -35.55 -25.57
N ALA A 745 -25.59 -35.97 -25.93
CA ALA A 745 -24.63 -36.58 -25.00
C ALA A 745 -24.29 -35.61 -23.87
N LEU A 746 -24.04 -34.30 -24.17
CA LEU A 746 -23.79 -33.27 -23.19
C LEU A 746 -24.97 -33.12 -22.21
N ARG A 747 -26.22 -33.03 -22.74
CA ARG A 747 -27.43 -32.86 -21.92
C ARG A 747 -27.71 -34.10 -21.05
N SER A 748 -27.26 -35.26 -21.44
CA SER A 748 -27.39 -36.50 -20.64
C SER A 748 -26.36 -36.55 -19.51
N SER A 749 -25.19 -35.95 -19.72
CA SER A 749 -24.05 -35.98 -18.79
C SER A 749 -24.10 -34.86 -17.75
N PHE A 750 -24.68 -33.71 -18.09
CA PHE A 750 -24.68 -32.50 -17.23
C PHE A 750 -26.08 -31.99 -16.98
N ARG A 751 -26.34 -31.42 -15.78
CA ARG A 751 -27.65 -30.90 -15.40
C ARG A 751 -28.05 -29.69 -16.28
N PRO A 752 -29.30 -29.59 -16.70
CA PRO A 752 -29.76 -28.46 -17.53
C PRO A 752 -29.58 -27.12 -16.88
N GLU A 753 -29.73 -27.01 -15.55
CA GLU A 753 -29.52 -25.78 -14.79
C GLU A 753 -28.07 -25.26 -14.87
N PHE A 754 -27.09 -26.13 -14.98
CA PHE A 754 -25.68 -25.78 -15.15
C PHE A 754 -25.42 -25.32 -16.60
N LEU A 755 -25.87 -26.07 -17.58
CA LEU A 755 -25.65 -25.74 -19.00
C LEU A 755 -26.29 -24.40 -19.41
N ASN A 756 -27.45 -24.05 -18.82
CA ASN A 756 -28.14 -22.78 -19.10
C ASN A 756 -27.45 -21.53 -18.54
N ARG A 757 -26.42 -21.69 -17.72
CA ARG A 757 -25.65 -20.59 -17.15
C ARG A 757 -24.32 -20.34 -17.87
N ILE A 758 -23.99 -21.19 -18.80
CA ILE A 758 -22.82 -21.11 -19.65
C ILE A 758 -23.16 -20.23 -20.85
N ASP A 759 -22.28 -19.24 -21.16
CA ASP A 759 -22.54 -18.29 -22.25
C ASP A 759 -22.52 -18.98 -23.60
N ASP A 760 -21.60 -19.94 -23.82
CA ASP A 760 -21.55 -20.68 -25.07
C ASP A 760 -20.98 -22.10 -24.92
N VAL A 761 -21.50 -23.03 -25.73
CA VAL A 761 -21.04 -24.42 -25.83
C VAL A 761 -20.42 -24.62 -27.22
N VAL A 762 -19.12 -24.77 -27.25
CA VAL A 762 -18.32 -24.82 -28.46
C VAL A 762 -17.85 -26.25 -28.74
N VAL A 763 -18.10 -26.76 -29.94
CA VAL A 763 -17.63 -28.06 -30.37
C VAL A 763 -16.41 -27.93 -31.24
N PHE A 764 -15.27 -28.45 -30.76
CA PHE A 764 -14.01 -28.50 -31.49
C PHE A 764 -14.04 -29.59 -32.54
N GLN A 765 -13.69 -29.22 -33.77
CA GLN A 765 -13.69 -30.11 -34.91
C GLN A 765 -12.39 -30.94 -34.94
N PRO A 766 -12.38 -32.12 -35.57
CA PRO A 766 -11.17 -32.85 -35.85
C PRO A 766 -10.24 -32.05 -36.75
N LEU A 767 -8.94 -32.12 -36.52
CA LEU A 767 -7.94 -31.45 -37.35
C LEU A 767 -7.75 -32.19 -38.67
N GLY A 768 -7.71 -31.46 -39.78
CA GLY A 768 -7.34 -31.95 -41.07
C GLY A 768 -5.82 -32.03 -41.29
N LEU A 769 -5.38 -32.61 -42.40
CA LEU A 769 -3.95 -32.71 -42.74
C LEU A 769 -3.31 -31.31 -42.91
N GLU A 770 -4.04 -30.40 -43.58
CA GLU A 770 -3.59 -29.02 -43.78
C GLU A 770 -3.42 -28.29 -42.42
N ASP A 771 -4.33 -28.51 -41.48
CA ASP A 771 -4.23 -27.96 -40.13
C ASP A 771 -2.97 -28.43 -39.42
N ILE A 772 -2.66 -29.72 -39.54
CA ILE A 772 -1.46 -30.29 -38.91
C ILE A 772 -0.18 -29.76 -39.55
N GLU A 773 -0.16 -29.51 -40.85
CA GLU A 773 0.98 -28.86 -41.53
C GLU A 773 1.26 -27.47 -40.98
N HIS A 774 0.21 -26.68 -40.72
CA HIS A 774 0.34 -25.37 -40.09
C HIS A 774 0.79 -25.50 -38.62
N ILE A 775 0.29 -26.49 -37.88
CA ILE A 775 0.70 -26.77 -36.49
C ILE A 775 2.18 -27.17 -36.42
N VAL A 776 2.71 -27.91 -37.42
CA VAL A 776 4.14 -28.19 -37.52
C VAL A 776 4.96 -26.91 -37.55
N ASP A 777 4.58 -25.93 -38.37
CA ASP A 777 5.28 -24.66 -38.46
C ASP A 777 5.27 -23.90 -37.11
N ILE A 778 4.13 -23.89 -36.42
CA ILE A 778 4.00 -23.25 -35.09
C ILE A 778 4.92 -23.93 -34.06
N GLN A 779 4.93 -25.29 -34.04
CA GLN A 779 5.75 -26.07 -33.10
C GLN A 779 7.25 -25.89 -33.38
N LEU A 780 7.63 -25.68 -34.63
CA LEU A 780 9.02 -25.44 -35.03
C LEU A 780 9.49 -24.01 -34.73
N LYS A 781 8.59 -23.06 -34.50
CA LYS A 781 8.97 -21.69 -34.17
C LYS A 781 9.85 -21.64 -32.91
N ASP A 782 9.53 -22.42 -31.89
CA ASP A 782 10.35 -22.56 -30.67
C ASP A 782 11.71 -23.16 -30.92
N VAL A 783 11.79 -24.13 -31.85
CA VAL A 783 13.06 -24.74 -32.22
C VAL A 783 13.92 -23.78 -33.03
N ARG A 784 13.31 -23.05 -33.97
CA ARG A 784 13.97 -21.98 -34.77
C ARG A 784 14.51 -20.87 -33.86
N SER A 785 13.73 -20.44 -32.86
CA SER A 785 14.17 -19.43 -31.89
C SER A 785 15.39 -19.88 -31.09
N ARG A 786 15.41 -21.15 -30.62
CA ARG A 786 16.55 -21.68 -29.87
C ARG A 786 17.80 -21.78 -30.74
N LEU A 787 17.66 -22.22 -32.00
CA LEU A 787 18.78 -22.27 -32.93
C LEU A 787 19.28 -20.88 -33.35
N ALA A 788 18.38 -19.90 -33.47
CA ALA A 788 18.75 -18.51 -33.73
C ALA A 788 19.60 -17.90 -32.59
N ASN A 789 19.38 -18.29 -31.33
CA ASN A 789 20.24 -17.89 -30.21
C ASN A 789 21.67 -18.43 -30.35
N GLU A 790 21.82 -19.58 -31.00
CA GLU A 790 23.11 -20.19 -31.34
C GLU A 790 23.59 -19.74 -32.76
N ARG A 791 22.98 -18.68 -33.29
CA ARG A 791 23.25 -18.11 -34.64
C ARG A 791 23.13 -19.11 -35.79
N MET A 792 22.27 -20.11 -35.65
CA MET A 792 21.96 -21.10 -36.68
C MET A 792 20.53 -20.94 -37.21
N THR A 793 20.29 -21.37 -38.45
CA THR A 793 18.96 -21.26 -39.08
C THR A 793 18.44 -22.69 -39.38
N LEU A 794 17.12 -22.92 -39.19
CA LEU A 794 16.46 -24.20 -39.50
C LEU A 794 15.46 -24.00 -40.64
N GLU A 795 15.65 -24.75 -41.72
CA GLU A 795 14.74 -24.87 -42.85
C GLU A 795 14.18 -26.28 -42.98
N LEU A 796 12.89 -26.39 -43.31
CA LEU A 796 12.28 -27.67 -43.62
C LEU A 796 11.84 -27.64 -45.09
N SER A 797 12.03 -28.80 -45.79
CA SER A 797 11.41 -28.99 -47.08
C SER A 797 9.91 -29.29 -46.97
N GLU A 798 9.14 -28.94 -47.98
CA GLU A 798 7.68 -29.24 -48.03
C GLU A 798 7.41 -30.74 -47.87
N ALA A 799 8.28 -31.64 -48.43
CA ALA A 799 8.17 -33.05 -48.26
C ALA A 799 8.39 -33.49 -46.80
N ALA A 800 9.36 -32.87 -46.09
CA ALA A 800 9.60 -33.10 -44.67
C ALA A 800 8.41 -32.65 -43.79
N LYS A 801 7.81 -31.52 -44.11
CA LYS A 801 6.62 -30.98 -43.43
C LYS A 801 5.42 -31.92 -43.60
N GLN A 802 5.13 -32.39 -44.82
CA GLN A 802 4.06 -33.33 -45.08
C GLN A 802 4.30 -34.69 -44.39
N SER A 803 5.52 -35.21 -44.39
CA SER A 803 5.85 -36.44 -43.66
C SER A 803 5.60 -36.31 -42.16
N LEU A 804 6.00 -35.14 -41.54
CA LEU A 804 5.70 -34.86 -40.12
C LEU A 804 4.21 -34.73 -39.85
N ALA A 805 3.47 -34.15 -40.76
CA ALA A 805 2.02 -33.99 -40.63
C ALA A 805 1.29 -35.34 -40.70
N LEU A 806 1.62 -36.17 -41.67
CA LEU A 806 1.05 -37.52 -41.82
C LEU A 806 1.34 -38.41 -40.62
N ASP A 807 2.58 -38.42 -40.14
CA ASP A 807 3.00 -39.25 -39.00
C ASP A 807 2.55 -38.68 -37.65
N GLY A 808 2.30 -37.36 -37.61
CA GLY A 808 1.84 -36.63 -36.42
C GLY A 808 0.33 -36.61 -36.21
N LEU A 809 -0.45 -36.96 -37.23
CA LEU A 809 -1.91 -37.03 -37.15
C LEU A 809 -2.38 -38.36 -36.57
N ASP A 810 -2.95 -38.32 -35.38
CA ASP A 810 -3.60 -39.48 -34.75
C ASP A 810 -5.10 -39.30 -34.71
N PRO A 811 -5.92 -40.23 -35.25
CA PRO A 811 -7.39 -40.08 -35.23
C PRO A 811 -8.03 -39.95 -33.85
N VAL A 812 -7.35 -40.47 -32.79
CA VAL A 812 -7.83 -40.46 -31.41
C VAL A 812 -7.22 -39.33 -30.59
N TYR A 813 -5.92 -39.07 -30.78
CA TYR A 813 -5.11 -38.15 -29.98
C TYR A 813 -4.83 -36.80 -30.69
N GLY A 814 -5.36 -36.59 -31.92
CA GLY A 814 -5.17 -35.37 -32.70
C GLY A 814 -3.70 -35.01 -32.93
N ALA A 815 -3.33 -33.78 -32.74
CA ALA A 815 -1.96 -33.26 -32.87
C ALA A 815 -1.05 -33.50 -31.64
N ARG A 816 -1.52 -34.19 -30.58
CA ARG A 816 -0.73 -34.39 -29.34
C ARG A 816 0.58 -35.17 -29.56
N PRO A 817 0.67 -36.19 -30.45
CA PRO A 817 1.88 -36.90 -30.74
C PRO A 817 2.92 -36.07 -31.48
N LEU A 818 2.51 -35.04 -32.21
CA LEU A 818 3.35 -34.22 -33.09
C LEU A 818 4.57 -33.62 -32.38
N LYS A 819 4.39 -33.10 -31.19
CA LYS A 819 5.48 -32.48 -30.40
C LYS A 819 6.59 -33.48 -30.09
N ARG A 820 6.25 -34.75 -29.76
CA ARG A 820 7.22 -35.81 -29.50
C ARG A 820 7.88 -36.27 -30.80
N LEU A 821 7.13 -36.22 -31.89
CA LEU A 821 7.65 -36.62 -33.19
C LEU A 821 8.70 -35.59 -33.67
N ILE A 822 8.41 -34.31 -33.58
CA ILE A 822 9.34 -33.22 -33.88
C ILE A 822 10.59 -33.34 -33.01
N GLN A 823 10.45 -33.57 -31.71
CA GLN A 823 11.59 -33.78 -30.81
C GLN A 823 12.52 -34.91 -31.31
N ARG A 824 11.96 -36.05 -31.60
CA ARG A 824 12.77 -37.26 -31.98
C ARG A 824 13.34 -37.17 -33.39
N ARG A 825 12.54 -36.66 -34.37
CA ARG A 825 12.91 -36.73 -35.78
C ARG A 825 13.59 -35.44 -36.29
N VAL A 826 13.50 -34.33 -35.57
CA VAL A 826 14.15 -33.09 -35.96
C VAL A 826 15.17 -32.67 -34.92
N VAL A 827 14.71 -32.37 -33.67
CA VAL A 827 15.59 -31.78 -32.66
C VAL A 827 16.76 -32.70 -32.29
N ASP A 828 16.50 -34.01 -32.06
CA ASP A 828 17.55 -34.95 -31.68
C ASP A 828 18.59 -35.14 -32.82
N GLN A 829 18.17 -35.07 -34.08
CA GLN A 829 19.10 -35.14 -35.20
C GLN A 829 19.97 -33.88 -35.32
N VAL A 830 19.36 -32.69 -35.19
CA VAL A 830 20.08 -31.40 -35.21
C VAL A 830 21.07 -31.34 -34.05
N ALA A 831 20.68 -31.79 -32.86
CA ALA A 831 21.55 -31.85 -31.69
C ALA A 831 22.77 -32.80 -31.93
N ASN A 832 22.55 -33.93 -32.57
CA ASN A 832 23.64 -34.85 -32.91
C ASN A 832 24.64 -34.24 -33.89
N LEU A 833 24.18 -33.51 -34.91
CA LEU A 833 25.04 -32.80 -35.85
C LEU A 833 25.87 -31.69 -35.18
N ILE A 834 25.27 -30.96 -34.24
CA ILE A 834 25.98 -29.95 -33.44
C ILE A 834 27.06 -30.60 -32.56
N ILE A 835 26.73 -31.69 -31.86
CA ILE A 835 27.66 -32.43 -31.00
C ILE A 835 28.79 -33.08 -31.80
N ALA A 836 28.49 -33.55 -33.03
CA ALA A 836 29.49 -34.11 -33.94
C ALA A 836 30.43 -33.07 -34.54
N GLY A 837 30.14 -31.78 -34.38
CA GLY A 837 30.92 -30.69 -34.95
C GLY A 837 30.71 -30.50 -36.45
N GLU A 838 29.62 -30.99 -37.00
CA GLU A 838 29.23 -30.86 -38.41
C GLU A 838 28.47 -29.55 -38.67
N LEU A 839 27.93 -28.91 -37.60
CA LEU A 839 27.24 -27.62 -37.64
C LEU A 839 27.98 -26.62 -36.75
N HIS A 840 28.14 -25.42 -37.26
CA HIS A 840 28.81 -24.32 -36.57
C HIS A 840 27.92 -23.06 -36.57
N GLU A 841 28.26 -22.04 -35.79
CA GLU A 841 27.64 -20.74 -35.84
C GLU A 841 27.57 -20.17 -37.27
N GLY A 842 26.43 -19.67 -37.69
CA GLY A 842 26.20 -19.15 -39.05
C GLY A 842 25.67 -20.18 -40.05
N ASP A 843 25.63 -21.45 -39.70
CA ASP A 843 25.17 -22.49 -40.61
C ASP A 843 23.63 -22.61 -40.67
N THR A 844 23.13 -23.04 -41.83
CA THR A 844 21.72 -23.37 -42.06
C THR A 844 21.54 -24.89 -42.07
N VAL A 845 20.64 -25.36 -41.22
CA VAL A 845 20.24 -26.78 -41.16
C VAL A 845 19.04 -27.00 -42.05
N LEU A 846 19.15 -27.90 -43.04
CA LEU A 846 18.04 -28.33 -43.84
C LEU A 846 17.56 -29.72 -43.36
N VAL A 847 16.26 -29.80 -43.03
CA VAL A 847 15.57 -31.07 -42.76
C VAL A 847 14.78 -31.47 -44.00
N ASP A 848 15.10 -32.62 -44.58
CA ASP A 848 14.52 -33.12 -45.83
C ASP A 848 14.14 -34.61 -45.69
N THR A 849 13.48 -35.20 -46.66
CA THR A 849 13.18 -36.63 -46.74
C THR A 849 14.20 -37.37 -47.59
N ASP A 850 14.65 -38.54 -47.15
CA ASP A 850 15.44 -39.45 -47.94
C ASP A 850 14.58 -40.22 -48.99
N GLU A 851 15.24 -41.04 -49.82
CA GLU A 851 14.58 -41.89 -50.82
C GLU A 851 13.58 -42.88 -50.21
N ASN A 852 13.72 -43.18 -48.90
CA ASN A 852 12.86 -44.09 -48.17
C ASN A 852 11.72 -43.33 -47.37
N GLY A 853 11.66 -42.02 -47.54
CA GLY A 853 10.69 -41.17 -46.81
C GLY A 853 11.05 -40.85 -45.34
N ASN A 854 12.28 -41.16 -44.87
CA ASN A 854 12.69 -40.80 -43.52
C ASN A 854 13.23 -39.36 -43.53
N LEU A 855 12.99 -38.66 -42.41
CA LEU A 855 13.51 -37.33 -42.18
C LEU A 855 15.02 -37.37 -41.90
N VAL A 856 15.79 -36.57 -42.60
CA VAL A 856 17.24 -36.43 -42.42
C VAL A 856 17.58 -34.93 -42.27
N ALA A 857 18.28 -34.61 -41.20
CA ALA A 857 18.82 -33.27 -41.01
C ALA A 857 20.25 -33.22 -41.59
N ARG A 858 20.57 -32.19 -42.33
CA ARG A 858 21.91 -31.98 -42.91
C ARG A 858 22.26 -30.49 -42.98
N LYS A 859 23.51 -30.16 -43.08
CA LYS A 859 23.95 -28.80 -43.41
C LYS A 859 23.53 -28.45 -44.85
N LYS A 860 22.91 -27.26 -45.02
CA LYS A 860 22.48 -26.76 -46.36
C LYS A 860 23.66 -26.34 -47.21
#